data_1234ac2a244133d104eb6619aa5deb97
#
_entry.id   1234ac2a244133d104eb6619aa5deb97
#
_cell.length_a   1.000
_cell.length_b   1.000
_cell.length_c   1.000
_cell.angle_alpha   90.00
_cell.angle_beta   90.00
_cell.angle_gamma   90.00
#
_symmetry.space_group_name_H-M   'P 1'
#
loop_
_entity.id
_entity.type
_entity.pdbx_description
1 polymer ?
#
loop_
_entity_poly.entity_id
_entity_poly.type
_entity_poly.pdbx_seq_one_letter_code
_entity_poly.pdbx_strand_id
1 'polypeptide(L)'
;MKFNFRKISALATSALMTVSSIGFAAAANYPAPFVVGGSANVAIVYGTGSGVSTLDVIQAGNVQSNLQSNMGSAGSSTSGSSVSGEAVELFSGGTKIYVNDSLNTVKNVLTKSNLPTVLKEESFSGNVDATITQTIDIGSNPKITFKKQPTSSDEPDYGLTISTSTANYIYNATATFSKAIAFNHSDSEGESIKLFGQTFTVGSATDATNLVLLQSAEKLSLDSDSPSQDVTIGGNTYTVELVSASDSAATVKVTNSAGDSESKEINEAASKKVQGITIAVTNADETNLKLSASIVAGSEKVTLSNGNEVTIGEDDTVIDGATAYLTGGTSALTKLVVSIVAPESDEDAIKAGESFTDPVFKSFKLDFSGLNIADDSSTRETITITTSGDDKMEVKFTEHRGTEKNIMFAKNTTPSFKLISDDDNRNITVFEEQVIKYQEYVVVGNEDEGYILKLSSVNNATTGTSNDRAKFTDVFSGDVLETTWTSDGEGTLSVGGKSYGVTMTGNSASASEDYDVRLNYPDSSGTGAAVIFPTIQTEKGARLAFYQPTTISISNWSGGSSPLTTLSLSDGDGYTDLTIAFGEENGTSSNFTLSGAGSGELTSGSNMGNSSIALTIGQLTYNITGTSTINQTTLYLQDVGGTNIDSPALIIFEEKDDNNVYEALIVKLENGVDAD
;
A
#
# COMPACT_ATOMS: atom_id res chain seq x y z
N MET A 1 40.06 15.04 9.77
CA MET A 1 40.23 13.83 8.97
C MET A 1 38.98 13.71 8.10
N LYS A 2 39.11 13.81 6.79
CA LYS A 2 37.97 13.55 5.89
C LYS A 2 37.89 12.03 5.68
N PHE A 3 36.84 11.40 6.17
CA PHE A 3 36.57 9.99 5.91
C PHE A 3 36.14 9.79 4.45
N ASN A 4 36.78 8.88 3.76
CA ASN A 4 36.56 8.63 2.35
C ASN A 4 35.56 7.46 2.20
N PHE A 5 34.28 7.80 2.14
CA PHE A 5 33.17 6.85 2.08
C PHE A 5 33.25 5.80 0.96
N ARG A 6 33.91 6.12 -0.17
CA ARG A 6 34.14 5.16 -1.27
C ARG A 6 35.02 3.96 -0.88
N LYS A 7 35.92 4.11 0.12
CA LYS A 7 36.72 3.00 0.61
C LYS A 7 35.98 2.13 1.62
N ILE A 8 34.99 2.69 2.32
CA ILE A 8 34.16 1.94 3.26
C ILE A 8 33.14 1.09 2.51
N SER A 9 32.51 1.62 1.45
CA SER A 9 31.60 0.83 0.61
C SER A 9 32.31 -0.33 -0.14
N ALA A 10 33.55 -0.13 -0.61
CA ALA A 10 34.32 -1.21 -1.23
C ALA A 10 34.70 -2.31 -0.23
N LEU A 11 34.97 -1.96 1.04
CA LEU A 11 35.21 -2.92 2.11
C LEU A 11 33.93 -3.65 2.54
N ALA A 12 32.77 -2.96 2.55
CA ALA A 12 31.48 -3.58 2.83
C ALA A 12 31.06 -4.54 1.71
N THR A 13 31.30 -4.18 0.44
CA THR A 13 30.99 -5.04 -0.70
C THR A 13 31.91 -6.28 -0.75
N SER A 14 33.18 -6.14 -0.39
CA SER A 14 34.09 -7.30 -0.31
C SER A 14 33.79 -8.20 0.91
N ALA A 15 33.31 -7.64 2.02
CA ALA A 15 32.82 -8.42 3.15
C ALA A 15 31.51 -9.14 2.83
N LEU A 16 30.62 -8.52 2.04
CA LEU A 16 29.39 -9.16 1.58
C LEU A 16 29.65 -10.33 0.62
N MET A 17 30.62 -10.21 -0.30
CA MET A 17 31.00 -11.31 -1.19
C MET A 17 31.73 -12.45 -0.45
N THR A 18 32.48 -12.17 0.61
CA THR A 18 33.07 -13.23 1.45
C THR A 18 32.01 -13.90 2.32
N VAL A 19 31.00 -13.19 2.78
CA VAL A 19 29.87 -13.77 3.53
C VAL A 19 28.99 -14.63 2.62
N SER A 20 28.78 -14.25 1.35
CA SER A 20 28.01 -15.08 0.41
C SER A 20 28.72 -16.39 0.04
N SER A 21 30.07 -16.39 -0.03
CA SER A 21 30.84 -17.64 -0.28
C SER A 21 30.96 -18.54 0.96
N ILE A 22 30.87 -17.96 2.18
CA ILE A 22 30.81 -18.72 3.43
C ILE A 22 29.39 -19.26 3.64
N GLY A 23 28.32 -18.54 3.15
CA GLY A 23 26.92 -18.93 3.30
C GLY A 23 26.58 -20.30 2.69
N PHE A 24 27.21 -20.68 1.58
CA PHE A 24 26.98 -21.99 0.99
C PHE A 24 27.65 -23.13 1.77
N ALA A 25 28.75 -22.86 2.48
CA ALA A 25 29.38 -23.87 3.34
C ALA A 25 28.73 -23.96 4.74
N ALA A 26 28.15 -22.87 5.22
CA ALA A 26 27.45 -22.83 6.50
C ALA A 26 26.05 -23.47 6.46
N ALA A 27 25.38 -23.46 5.29
CA ALA A 27 24.06 -24.07 5.13
C ALA A 27 24.06 -25.61 5.31
N ALA A 28 25.21 -26.26 5.13
CA ALA A 28 25.32 -27.69 5.33
C ALA A 28 25.38 -28.14 6.81
N ASN A 29 25.70 -27.22 7.74
CA ASN A 29 25.85 -27.51 9.16
C ASN A 29 25.02 -26.57 10.08
N TYR A 30 24.04 -25.83 9.54
CA TYR A 30 23.16 -24.98 10.35
C TYR A 30 22.57 -25.77 11.53
N PRO A 31 22.58 -25.26 12.76
CA PRO A 31 22.84 -23.85 13.15
C PRO A 31 24.31 -23.48 13.41
N ALA A 32 25.27 -24.39 13.24
CA ALA A 32 26.68 -24.03 13.34
C ALA A 32 27.10 -23.16 12.14
N PRO A 33 27.99 -22.15 12.31
CA PRO A 33 28.73 -21.80 13.54
C PRO A 33 28.01 -20.82 14.47
N PHE A 34 26.72 -20.46 14.20
CA PHE A 34 25.97 -19.44 14.92
C PHE A 34 25.49 -19.92 16.30
N VAL A 35 25.21 -21.22 16.42
CA VAL A 35 24.94 -21.91 17.70
C VAL A 35 25.91 -23.05 17.81
N VAL A 36 26.70 -23.07 18.88
CA VAL A 36 27.71 -24.09 19.17
C VAL A 36 27.48 -24.64 20.58
N GLY A 37 27.30 -25.94 20.68
CA GLY A 37 27.08 -26.60 21.97
C GLY A 37 25.82 -26.13 22.71
N GLY A 38 24.78 -25.72 21.95
CA GLY A 38 23.53 -25.20 22.52
C GLY A 38 23.61 -23.77 23.03
N SER A 39 24.71 -23.04 22.77
CA SER A 39 24.90 -21.64 23.17
C SER A 39 25.09 -20.74 21.94
N ALA A 40 24.63 -19.50 22.01
CA ALA A 40 24.82 -18.50 20.96
C ALA A 40 26.31 -18.16 20.78
N ASN A 41 26.77 -18.23 19.53
CA ASN A 41 28.12 -17.83 19.12
C ASN A 41 28.07 -16.70 18.10
N VAL A 42 27.04 -15.87 18.15
CA VAL A 42 26.81 -14.78 17.21
C VAL A 42 26.10 -13.64 17.92
N ALA A 43 26.39 -12.41 17.48
CA ALA A 43 25.60 -11.23 17.82
C ALA A 43 24.89 -10.75 16.57
N ILE A 44 23.59 -10.48 16.70
CA ILE A 44 22.78 -9.88 15.64
C ILE A 44 22.80 -8.38 15.87
N VAL A 45 23.33 -7.64 14.89
CA VAL A 45 23.48 -6.18 14.95
C VAL A 45 22.57 -5.56 13.89
N TYR A 46 21.71 -4.65 14.30
CA TYR A 46 20.82 -3.89 13.41
C TYR A 46 20.86 -2.41 13.78
N GLY A 47 20.55 -1.55 12.81
CA GLY A 47 20.46 -0.11 13.03
C GLY A 47 19.15 0.27 13.73
N THR A 48 19.18 1.38 14.50
CA THR A 48 18.01 1.95 15.18
C THR A 48 17.87 3.46 14.95
N GLY A 49 18.61 4.02 13.98
CA GLY A 49 18.57 5.45 13.64
C GLY A 49 17.49 5.79 12.60
N SER A 50 17.22 7.09 12.42
CA SER A 50 16.38 7.58 11.33
C SER A 50 16.93 7.11 9.97
N GLY A 51 16.08 6.61 9.08
CA GLY A 51 16.46 6.04 7.78
C GLY A 51 16.83 4.55 7.82
N VAL A 52 16.68 3.87 8.97
CA VAL A 52 16.80 2.41 9.04
C VAL A 52 15.40 1.80 9.02
N SER A 53 15.18 0.87 8.11
CA SER A 53 13.90 0.18 8.00
C SER A 53 13.59 -0.60 9.29
N THR A 54 12.41 -0.41 9.86
CA THR A 54 11.91 -1.24 10.96
C THR A 54 11.76 -2.70 10.55
N LEU A 55 11.67 -2.98 9.25
CA LEU A 55 11.72 -4.33 8.70
C LEU A 55 13.04 -5.04 9.01
N ASP A 56 14.15 -4.32 9.04
CA ASP A 56 15.46 -4.88 9.42
C ASP A 56 15.46 -5.34 10.88
N VAL A 57 14.75 -4.64 11.75
CA VAL A 57 14.57 -5.01 13.18
C VAL A 57 13.73 -6.29 13.28
N ILE A 58 12.66 -6.39 12.50
CA ILE A 58 11.79 -7.58 12.46
C ILE A 58 12.56 -8.78 11.91
N GLN A 59 13.30 -8.61 10.83
CA GLN A 59 14.11 -9.68 10.25
C GLN A 59 15.26 -10.10 11.19
N ALA A 60 15.87 -9.16 11.88
CA ALA A 60 16.84 -9.45 12.93
C ALA A 60 16.21 -10.26 14.07
N GLY A 61 14.98 -9.93 14.47
CA GLY A 61 14.19 -10.69 15.45
C GLY A 61 13.86 -12.10 14.96
N ASN A 62 13.47 -12.27 13.71
CA ASN A 62 13.21 -13.58 13.10
C ASN A 62 14.46 -14.47 13.08
N VAL A 63 15.62 -13.90 12.72
CA VAL A 63 16.91 -14.59 12.78
C VAL A 63 17.24 -14.97 14.22
N GLN A 64 17.04 -14.08 15.17
CA GLN A 64 17.26 -14.33 16.59
C GLN A 64 16.39 -15.49 17.10
N SER A 65 15.07 -15.45 16.84
CA SER A 65 14.11 -16.49 17.26
C SER A 65 14.46 -17.86 16.66
N ASN A 66 14.85 -17.88 15.39
CA ASN A 66 15.26 -19.12 14.74
C ASN A 66 16.56 -19.68 15.33
N LEU A 67 17.54 -18.85 15.64
CA LEU A 67 18.77 -19.30 16.32
C LEU A 67 18.47 -19.75 17.75
N GLN A 68 17.59 -19.06 18.49
CA GLN A 68 17.17 -19.42 19.84
C GLN A 68 16.46 -20.78 19.89
N SER A 69 15.64 -21.11 18.89
CA SER A 69 15.00 -22.43 18.81
C SER A 69 15.99 -23.60 18.70
N ASN A 70 17.21 -23.33 18.25
CA ASN A 70 18.30 -24.28 18.13
C ASN A 70 19.28 -24.25 19.32
N MET A 71 19.01 -23.40 20.33
CA MET A 71 19.78 -23.38 21.59
C MET A 71 19.16 -24.36 22.61
N GLY A 72 19.96 -25.08 23.31
CA GLY A 72 19.48 -25.92 24.42
C GLY A 72 18.90 -25.04 25.52
N SER A 73 17.90 -25.56 26.27
CA SER A 73 17.23 -24.86 27.37
C SER A 73 18.17 -24.53 28.52
N ALA A 74 18.95 -23.48 28.40
CA ALA A 74 19.76 -22.94 29.48
C ALA A 74 19.99 -21.44 29.31
N GLY A 75 19.26 -20.65 30.09
CA GLY A 75 19.75 -19.42 30.69
C GLY A 75 19.62 -18.11 29.93
N SER A 76 18.57 -17.41 30.23
CA SER A 76 18.45 -16.02 30.72
C SER A 76 19.47 -14.96 30.30
N SER A 77 18.91 -13.91 29.73
CA SER A 77 19.15 -12.47 29.89
C SER A 77 20.42 -11.84 29.34
N THR A 78 20.22 -10.94 28.36
CA THR A 78 20.72 -9.56 28.47
C THR A 78 19.85 -8.62 27.60
N SER A 79 19.52 -7.49 28.18
CA SER A 79 18.63 -6.44 27.69
C SER A 79 19.16 -5.72 26.45
N GLY A 80 18.53 -5.97 25.33
CA GLY A 80 18.42 -5.07 24.19
C GLY A 80 16.97 -5.21 23.76
N SER A 81 16.31 -4.15 23.30
CA SER A 81 14.90 -4.20 22.93
C SER A 81 14.66 -5.35 21.96
N SER A 82 14.38 -6.52 22.56
CA SER A 82 14.03 -7.72 21.87
C SER A 82 12.59 -7.52 21.40
N VAL A 83 12.35 -7.70 20.11
CA VAL A 83 11.01 -8.12 19.67
C VAL A 83 10.83 -9.48 20.35
N SER A 84 10.28 -9.47 21.58
CA SER A 84 9.99 -10.68 22.32
C SER A 84 8.64 -11.17 21.83
N GLY A 85 8.64 -12.18 20.98
CA GLY A 85 7.41 -12.78 20.53
C GLY A 85 7.52 -13.34 19.11
N GLU A 86 6.46 -14.01 18.72
CA GLU A 86 6.24 -14.44 17.34
C GLU A 86 5.78 -13.26 16.50
N ALA A 87 6.20 -13.22 15.25
CA ALA A 87 5.76 -12.25 14.27
C ALA A 87 5.42 -12.95 12.95
N VAL A 88 4.44 -12.41 12.23
CA VAL A 88 4.07 -12.86 10.90
C VAL A 88 3.93 -11.66 9.98
N GLU A 89 4.59 -11.74 8.83
CA GLU A 89 4.41 -10.75 7.77
C GLU A 89 3.07 -10.97 7.09
N LEU A 90 2.30 -9.90 6.85
CA LEU A 90 1.02 -9.98 6.13
C LEU A 90 1.21 -10.08 4.62
N PHE A 91 2.42 -9.86 4.12
CA PHE A 91 2.84 -10.11 2.74
C PHE A 91 3.63 -11.43 2.62
N SER A 92 4.07 -11.78 1.43
CA SER A 92 4.96 -12.93 1.18
C SER A 92 6.15 -12.50 0.31
N GLY A 93 7.20 -13.32 0.27
CA GLY A 93 8.40 -13.00 -0.52
C GLY A 93 8.14 -12.82 -2.02
N GLY A 94 7.07 -13.42 -2.56
CA GLY A 94 6.69 -13.30 -3.97
C GLY A 94 5.44 -12.45 -4.23
N THR A 95 4.74 -12.00 -3.18
CA THR A 95 3.53 -11.19 -3.32
C THR A 95 3.54 -10.09 -2.27
N LYS A 96 3.72 -8.87 -2.72
CA LYS A 96 3.78 -7.67 -1.87
C LYS A 96 2.38 -7.07 -1.70
N ILE A 97 2.23 -6.21 -0.71
CA ILE A 97 1.09 -5.31 -0.56
C ILE A 97 1.56 -3.95 -1.06
N TYR A 98 0.93 -3.45 -2.11
CA TYR A 98 1.27 -2.17 -2.72
C TYR A 98 0.46 -1.03 -2.09
N VAL A 99 0.85 0.20 -2.40
CA VAL A 99 0.06 1.39 -2.05
C VAL A 99 -1.34 1.27 -2.66
N ASN A 100 -2.35 1.57 -1.86
CA ASN A 100 -3.78 1.41 -2.13
C ASN A 100 -4.32 -0.03 -2.13
N ASP A 101 -3.48 -1.04 -1.93
CA ASP A 101 -3.96 -2.39 -1.68
C ASP A 101 -4.57 -2.53 -0.28
N SER A 102 -5.54 -3.43 -0.16
CA SER A 102 -6.09 -3.81 1.14
C SER A 102 -5.10 -4.63 1.96
N LEU A 103 -5.06 -4.42 3.28
CA LEU A 103 -4.15 -5.13 4.18
C LEU A 103 -4.29 -6.66 4.09
N ASN A 104 -5.48 -7.15 3.79
CA ASN A 104 -5.79 -8.58 3.68
C ASN A 104 -5.55 -9.19 2.28
N THR A 105 -4.95 -8.45 1.35
CA THR A 105 -4.76 -8.89 -0.05
C THR A 105 -3.96 -10.20 -0.14
N VAL A 106 -2.94 -10.37 0.70
CA VAL A 106 -2.08 -11.56 0.68
C VAL A 106 -2.48 -12.58 1.75
N LYS A 107 -2.77 -12.10 2.97
CA LYS A 107 -3.23 -12.93 4.09
C LYS A 107 -4.48 -12.33 4.70
N ASN A 108 -5.57 -13.06 4.62
CA ASN A 108 -6.86 -12.61 5.15
C ASN A 108 -7.19 -13.20 6.54
N VAL A 109 -6.61 -14.35 6.88
CA VAL A 109 -6.82 -15.01 8.16
C VAL A 109 -5.50 -15.53 8.72
N LEU A 110 -5.21 -15.19 9.97
CA LEU A 110 -4.11 -15.76 10.74
C LEU A 110 -4.61 -16.87 11.65
N THR A 111 -3.86 -17.96 11.71
CA THR A 111 -4.17 -19.16 12.47
C THR A 111 -2.99 -19.55 13.36
N LYS A 112 -3.13 -20.63 14.14
CA LYS A 112 -2.04 -21.21 14.93
C LYS A 112 -0.78 -21.56 14.11
N SER A 113 -0.89 -21.70 12.79
CA SER A 113 0.28 -21.91 11.92
C SER A 113 1.09 -20.64 11.71
N ASN A 114 0.48 -19.47 11.87
CA ASN A 114 1.09 -18.15 11.72
C ASN A 114 1.61 -17.63 13.07
N LEU A 115 0.79 -17.78 14.13
CA LEU A 115 1.08 -17.32 15.48
C LEU A 115 0.83 -18.46 16.48
N PRO A 116 1.77 -19.42 16.60
CA PRO A 116 1.57 -20.67 17.37
C PRO A 116 1.43 -20.48 18.88
N THR A 117 1.85 -19.36 19.46
CA THR A 117 1.66 -19.04 20.88
C THR A 117 0.35 -18.29 21.13
N VAL A 118 0.12 -17.20 20.38
CA VAL A 118 -1.06 -16.33 20.55
C VAL A 118 -2.34 -17.03 20.09
N LEU A 119 -2.29 -17.74 18.96
CA LEU A 119 -3.44 -18.46 18.37
C LEU A 119 -3.41 -19.97 18.65
N LYS A 120 -2.72 -20.37 19.71
CA LYS A 120 -2.68 -21.75 20.13
C LYS A 120 -4.09 -22.28 20.34
N GLU A 121 -4.31 -23.53 19.95
CA GLU A 121 -5.53 -24.24 20.29
C GLU A 121 -5.53 -24.54 21.80
N GLU A 122 -6.56 -24.10 22.50
CA GLU A 122 -6.68 -24.21 23.94
C GLU A 122 -7.92 -25.06 24.29
N SER A 123 -8.08 -25.38 25.56
CA SER A 123 -9.23 -26.12 26.08
C SER A 123 -9.89 -25.36 27.22
N PHE A 124 -11.19 -25.51 27.33
CA PHE A 124 -11.98 -25.06 28.47
C PHE A 124 -12.72 -26.25 29.08
N SER A 125 -12.72 -26.33 30.39
CA SER A 125 -13.43 -27.33 31.15
C SER A 125 -14.31 -26.60 32.17
N GLY A 126 -15.62 -26.71 32.01
CA GLY A 126 -16.63 -26.11 32.85
C GLY A 126 -17.90 -26.94 32.77
N ASN A 127 -19.05 -26.35 32.45
CA ASN A 127 -20.28 -27.13 32.24
C ASN A 127 -20.15 -28.18 31.11
N VAL A 128 -19.22 -27.95 30.17
CA VAL A 128 -18.78 -28.90 29.13
C VAL A 128 -17.29 -28.75 28.87
N ASP A 129 -16.65 -29.84 28.41
CA ASP A 129 -15.30 -29.80 27.88
C ASP A 129 -15.35 -29.38 26.41
N ALA A 130 -14.69 -28.29 26.05
CA ALA A 130 -14.62 -27.77 24.71
C ALA A 130 -13.19 -27.39 24.29
N THR A 131 -12.87 -27.60 23.02
CA THR A 131 -11.65 -27.10 22.40
C THR A 131 -11.92 -25.72 21.86
N ILE A 132 -10.95 -24.81 21.98
CA ILE A 132 -10.99 -23.42 21.51
C ILE A 132 -10.04 -23.27 20.35
N THR A 133 -10.57 -22.99 19.17
CA THR A 133 -9.78 -22.62 17.98
C THR A 133 -9.81 -21.11 17.84
N GLN A 134 -8.63 -20.50 17.62
CA GLN A 134 -8.46 -19.06 17.61
C GLN A 134 -7.91 -18.59 16.26
N THR A 135 -8.46 -17.50 15.73
CA THR A 135 -8.04 -16.87 14.49
C THR A 135 -8.07 -15.35 14.62
N ILE A 136 -7.27 -14.67 13.81
CA ILE A 136 -7.37 -13.24 13.57
C ILE A 136 -7.72 -13.05 12.09
N ASP A 137 -8.92 -12.53 11.84
CA ASP A 137 -9.42 -12.24 10.50
C ASP A 137 -9.07 -10.78 10.16
N ILE A 138 -8.23 -10.56 9.16
CA ILE A 138 -7.75 -9.22 8.75
C ILE A 138 -8.81 -8.52 7.91
N GLY A 139 -9.06 -7.25 8.21
CA GLY A 139 -10.03 -6.43 7.48
C GLY A 139 -9.62 -6.12 6.05
N SER A 140 -10.60 -5.93 5.19
CA SER A 140 -10.41 -5.57 3.77
C SER A 140 -10.33 -4.06 3.52
N ASN A 141 -10.70 -3.26 4.50
CA ASN A 141 -10.70 -1.81 4.39
C ASN A 141 -9.39 -1.12 4.80
N PRO A 142 -8.62 -1.59 5.78
CA PRO A 142 -7.32 -1.02 6.04
C PRO A 142 -6.45 -1.08 4.79
N LYS A 143 -5.89 0.09 4.39
CA LYS A 143 -5.09 0.24 3.18
C LYS A 143 -3.84 1.05 3.45
N ILE A 144 -2.75 0.73 2.77
CA ILE A 144 -1.56 1.58 2.75
C ILE A 144 -1.80 2.68 1.73
N THR A 145 -1.99 3.91 2.19
CA THR A 145 -2.28 5.05 1.32
C THR A 145 -1.78 6.35 1.96
N PHE A 146 -2.01 7.48 1.28
CA PHE A 146 -1.76 8.78 1.87
C PHE A 146 -2.72 9.01 3.05
N LYS A 147 -2.16 9.30 4.21
CA LYS A 147 -2.92 9.66 5.40
C LYS A 147 -3.66 10.99 5.20
N LYS A 148 -2.99 11.93 4.56
CA LYS A 148 -3.52 13.24 4.18
C LYS A 148 -3.03 13.57 2.79
N GLN A 149 -3.89 14.13 1.96
CA GLN A 149 -3.49 14.62 0.64
C GLN A 149 -2.39 15.67 0.81
N PRO A 150 -1.24 15.54 0.14
CA PRO A 150 -0.19 16.52 0.22
C PRO A 150 -0.69 17.87 -0.33
N THR A 151 -0.32 18.95 0.36
CA THR A 151 -0.48 20.31 -0.12
C THR A 151 0.86 20.84 -0.61
N SER A 152 0.89 22.01 -1.22
CA SER A 152 2.13 22.59 -1.73
C SER A 152 3.26 22.77 -0.70
N SER A 153 2.96 22.64 0.57
CA SER A 153 3.91 22.77 1.69
C SER A 153 4.12 21.47 2.48
N ASP A 154 3.35 20.43 2.19
CA ASP A 154 3.37 19.18 2.95
C ASP A 154 4.05 18.08 2.12
N GLU A 155 4.95 17.34 2.74
CA GLU A 155 5.50 16.11 2.16
C GLU A 155 4.43 14.99 2.22
N PRO A 156 4.48 14.01 1.31
CA PRO A 156 3.62 12.84 1.36
C PRO A 156 3.75 12.10 2.69
N ASP A 157 2.64 11.87 3.39
CA ASP A 157 2.59 11.12 4.66
C ASP A 157 1.81 9.81 4.43
N TYR A 158 2.55 8.72 4.27
CA TYR A 158 1.97 7.39 4.11
C TYR A 158 1.62 6.78 5.45
N GLY A 159 0.50 6.08 5.49
CA GLY A 159 0.07 5.34 6.67
C GLY A 159 -0.80 4.15 6.28
N LEU A 160 -0.96 3.23 7.23
CA LEU A 160 -2.01 2.23 7.16
C LEU A 160 -3.30 2.89 7.63
N THR A 161 -4.17 3.29 6.70
CA THR A 161 -5.44 3.94 7.03
C THR A 161 -6.41 2.97 7.67
N ILE A 162 -7.10 3.41 8.71
CA ILE A 162 -8.08 2.67 9.49
C ILE A 162 -9.34 3.51 9.66
N SER A 163 -10.43 2.90 10.09
CA SER A 163 -11.74 3.55 10.19
C SER A 163 -12.40 3.25 11.52
N THR A 164 -13.20 4.19 12.03
CA THR A 164 -14.06 3.99 13.20
C THR A 164 -15.33 3.19 12.91
N SER A 165 -15.62 2.92 11.63
CA SER A 165 -16.82 2.17 11.22
C SER A 165 -16.68 0.69 11.54
N THR A 166 -17.63 0.11 12.25
CA THR A 166 -17.65 -1.33 12.56
C THR A 166 -17.76 -2.23 11.33
N ALA A 167 -18.25 -1.70 10.20
CA ALA A 167 -18.25 -2.41 8.91
C ALA A 167 -16.83 -2.50 8.31
N ASN A 168 -15.91 -1.65 8.76
CA ASN A 168 -14.56 -1.47 8.21
C ASN A 168 -13.50 -1.81 9.25
N TYR A 169 -13.66 -2.95 9.93
CA TYR A 169 -12.78 -3.35 11.01
C TYR A 169 -11.32 -3.51 10.55
N ILE A 170 -10.39 -3.28 11.48
CA ILE A 170 -8.96 -3.53 11.29
C ILE A 170 -8.73 -5.04 11.28
N TYR A 171 -9.25 -5.72 12.30
CA TYR A 171 -9.28 -7.17 12.41
C TYR A 171 -10.38 -7.64 13.36
N ASN A 172 -10.74 -8.92 13.21
CA ASN A 172 -11.60 -9.64 14.14
C ASN A 172 -10.79 -10.72 14.86
N ALA A 173 -10.67 -10.61 16.18
CA ALA A 173 -10.15 -11.70 17.02
C ALA A 173 -11.28 -12.69 17.30
N THR A 174 -11.19 -13.88 16.72
CA THR A 174 -12.26 -14.90 16.75
C THR A 174 -11.85 -16.12 17.54
N ALA A 175 -12.63 -16.48 18.57
CA ALA A 175 -12.51 -17.75 19.28
C ALA A 175 -13.74 -18.63 19.02
N THR A 176 -13.53 -19.81 18.45
CA THR A 176 -14.59 -20.78 18.14
C THR A 176 -14.50 -21.98 19.07
N PHE A 177 -15.61 -22.32 19.68
CA PHE A 177 -15.71 -23.42 20.64
C PHE A 177 -16.28 -24.68 19.96
N SER A 178 -15.66 -25.82 20.19
CA SER A 178 -16.09 -27.09 19.59
C SER A 178 -17.45 -27.57 20.08
N LYS A 179 -17.91 -27.05 21.23
CA LYS A 179 -19.24 -27.28 21.80
C LYS A 179 -19.76 -25.97 22.37
N ALA A 180 -21.08 -25.82 22.44
CA ALA A 180 -21.71 -24.67 23.09
C ALA A 180 -21.42 -24.68 24.61
N ILE A 181 -20.86 -23.59 25.11
CA ILE A 181 -20.51 -23.41 26.51
C ILE A 181 -21.53 -22.50 27.19
N ALA A 182 -22.05 -22.89 28.35
CA ALA A 182 -22.82 -22.02 29.22
C ALA A 182 -21.85 -21.35 30.21
N PHE A 183 -21.36 -20.17 29.91
CA PHE A 183 -20.46 -19.45 30.81
C PHE A 183 -21.14 -18.91 32.06
N ASN A 184 -22.46 -18.72 32.01
CA ASN A 184 -23.29 -18.35 33.16
C ASN A 184 -23.75 -19.55 34.00
N HIS A 185 -23.16 -20.74 33.81
CA HIS A 185 -23.44 -21.93 34.63
C HIS A 185 -22.43 -21.99 35.79
N SER A 186 -22.88 -22.43 36.95
CA SER A 186 -22.03 -22.57 38.16
C SER A 186 -20.76 -23.39 37.94
N ASP A 187 -20.78 -24.43 37.09
CA ASP A 187 -19.59 -25.23 36.77
C ASP A 187 -18.60 -24.54 35.86
N SER A 188 -18.99 -23.45 35.20
CA SER A 188 -18.11 -22.64 34.37
C SER A 188 -17.55 -21.44 35.12
N GLU A 189 -18.24 -21.02 36.17
CA GLU A 189 -17.81 -19.92 37.02
C GLU A 189 -16.50 -20.26 37.76
N GLY A 190 -15.59 -19.30 37.80
CA GLY A 190 -14.27 -19.46 38.35
C GLY A 190 -13.35 -20.37 37.53
N GLU A 191 -13.78 -20.95 36.41
CA GLU A 191 -12.91 -21.75 35.56
C GLU A 191 -11.97 -20.85 34.69
N SER A 192 -10.78 -21.38 34.41
CA SER A 192 -9.79 -20.67 33.64
C SER A 192 -10.00 -20.90 32.15
N ILE A 193 -9.92 -19.83 31.39
CA ILE A 193 -9.96 -19.81 29.91
C ILE A 193 -8.76 -19.07 29.36
N LYS A 194 -8.15 -19.60 28.28
CA LYS A 194 -7.08 -18.92 27.58
C LYS A 194 -7.58 -18.41 26.24
N LEU A 195 -7.46 -17.10 26.04
CA LEU A 195 -7.84 -16.41 24.82
C LEU A 195 -6.67 -15.53 24.35
N PHE A 196 -6.27 -15.72 23.11
CA PHE A 196 -5.23 -14.94 22.43
C PHE A 196 -3.94 -14.76 23.27
N GLY A 197 -3.47 -15.88 23.86
CA GLY A 197 -2.26 -15.90 24.67
C GLY A 197 -2.42 -15.39 26.11
N GLN A 198 -3.60 -14.85 26.47
CA GLN A 198 -3.90 -14.37 27.82
C GLN A 198 -4.74 -15.40 28.59
N THR A 199 -4.50 -15.47 29.89
CA THR A 199 -5.29 -16.31 30.80
C THR A 199 -6.31 -15.45 31.52
N PHE A 200 -7.56 -15.89 31.47
CA PHE A 200 -8.68 -15.31 32.18
C PHE A 200 -9.33 -16.33 33.09
N THR A 201 -10.03 -15.84 34.08
CA THR A 201 -10.97 -16.65 34.90
C THR A 201 -12.39 -16.14 34.61
N VAL A 202 -13.34 -17.04 34.42
CA VAL A 202 -14.75 -16.71 34.27
C VAL A 202 -15.25 -16.10 35.57
N GLY A 203 -15.65 -14.84 35.52
CA GLY A 203 -16.12 -14.12 36.71
C GLY A 203 -17.52 -14.57 37.12
N SER A 204 -17.79 -14.57 38.44
CA SER A 204 -19.10 -14.87 39.03
C SER A 204 -20.20 -13.88 38.63
N ALA A 205 -19.83 -12.69 38.15
CA ALA A 205 -20.77 -11.70 37.60
C ALA A 205 -21.21 -12.01 36.16
N THR A 206 -20.82 -13.16 35.58
CA THR A 206 -21.28 -13.59 34.27
C THR A 206 -22.78 -13.93 34.33
N ASP A 207 -23.59 -13.23 33.54
CA ASP A 207 -25.03 -13.41 33.51
C ASP A 207 -25.55 -13.82 32.11
N ALA A 208 -26.83 -13.73 31.86
CA ALA A 208 -27.43 -14.07 30.56
C ALA A 208 -27.02 -13.14 29.40
N THR A 209 -26.50 -11.98 29.69
CA THR A 209 -26.15 -10.92 28.72
C THR A 209 -24.67 -10.59 28.64
N ASN A 210 -23.97 -10.74 29.76
CA ASN A 210 -22.59 -10.30 29.95
C ASN A 210 -21.68 -11.49 30.29
N LEU A 211 -20.65 -11.70 29.49
CA LEU A 211 -19.53 -12.56 29.83
C LEU A 211 -18.46 -11.71 30.55
N VAL A 212 -18.25 -11.99 31.82
CA VAL A 212 -17.25 -11.31 32.64
C VAL A 212 -16.01 -12.19 32.79
N LEU A 213 -14.86 -11.66 32.40
CA LEU A 213 -13.57 -12.32 32.48
C LEU A 213 -12.62 -11.50 33.37
N LEU A 214 -11.90 -12.20 34.25
CA LEU A 214 -10.88 -11.61 35.11
C LEU A 214 -9.48 -11.96 34.59
N GLN A 215 -8.75 -10.96 34.13
CA GLN A 215 -7.41 -11.16 33.52
C GLN A 215 -6.39 -11.53 34.60
N SER A 216 -5.51 -12.51 34.29
CA SER A 216 -4.45 -12.98 35.20
C SER A 216 -4.96 -13.37 36.61
N ALA A 217 -6.17 -13.90 36.71
CA ALA A 217 -6.80 -14.20 37.99
C ALA A 217 -6.23 -15.44 38.66
N GLU A 218 -6.10 -15.38 39.99
CA GLU A 218 -5.77 -16.51 40.84
C GLU A 218 -6.94 -16.89 41.74
N LYS A 219 -7.15 -18.19 41.96
CA LYS A 219 -8.18 -18.71 42.86
C LYS A 219 -7.61 -18.93 44.25
N LEU A 220 -8.32 -18.40 45.22
CA LEU A 220 -7.99 -18.52 46.64
C LEU A 220 -9.14 -19.17 47.40
N SER A 221 -8.81 -20.03 48.32
CA SER A 221 -9.75 -20.53 49.34
C SER A 221 -9.22 -20.12 50.69
N LEU A 222 -9.86 -19.15 51.27
CA LEU A 222 -9.49 -18.60 52.58
C LEU A 222 -10.50 -19.03 53.62
N ASP A 223 -10.04 -19.37 54.80
CA ASP A 223 -10.86 -19.75 55.92
C ASP A 223 -10.28 -19.27 57.26
N SER A 224 -10.97 -19.54 58.35
CA SER A 224 -10.51 -19.16 59.69
C SER A 224 -9.18 -19.78 60.11
N ASP A 225 -8.79 -20.91 59.51
CA ASP A 225 -7.55 -21.63 59.83
C ASP A 225 -6.39 -21.15 58.90
N SER A 226 -6.74 -20.63 57.69
CA SER A 226 -5.85 -20.06 56.68
C SER A 226 -6.42 -18.74 56.11
N PRO A 227 -6.44 -17.66 56.89
CA PRO A 227 -7.19 -16.45 56.54
C PRO A 227 -6.50 -15.58 55.49
N SER A 228 -5.25 -15.85 55.14
CA SER A 228 -4.52 -15.04 54.16
C SER A 228 -3.63 -15.88 53.25
N GLN A 229 -3.47 -15.40 51.99
CA GLN A 229 -2.60 -15.98 50.99
C GLN A 229 -1.97 -14.89 50.10
N ASP A 230 -0.71 -15.12 49.72
CA ASP A 230 -0.04 -14.25 48.78
C ASP A 230 -0.38 -14.67 47.33
N VAL A 231 -0.63 -13.66 46.46
CA VAL A 231 -0.90 -13.83 45.05
C VAL A 231 0.00 -12.92 44.23
N THR A 232 0.36 -13.38 43.02
CA THR A 232 1.15 -12.55 42.08
C THR A 232 0.29 -12.15 40.87
N ILE A 233 -0.05 -10.89 40.78
CA ILE A 233 -0.92 -10.35 39.73
C ILE A 233 -0.17 -9.25 38.97
N GLY A 234 -0.05 -9.42 37.65
CA GLY A 234 0.67 -8.46 36.80
C GLY A 234 2.15 -8.27 37.20
N GLY A 235 2.78 -9.31 37.78
CA GLY A 235 4.17 -9.24 38.25
C GLY A 235 4.35 -8.61 39.66
N ASN A 236 3.27 -8.16 40.29
CA ASN A 236 3.28 -7.63 41.66
C ASN A 236 2.69 -8.62 42.65
N THR A 237 3.29 -8.73 43.84
CA THR A 237 2.80 -9.59 44.92
C THR A 237 1.86 -8.81 45.82
N TYR A 238 0.72 -9.41 46.13
CA TYR A 238 -0.30 -8.91 47.05
C TYR A 238 -0.62 -9.98 48.07
N THR A 239 -0.86 -9.57 49.30
CA THR A 239 -1.42 -10.45 50.33
C THR A 239 -2.93 -10.24 50.41
N VAL A 240 -3.71 -11.27 50.15
CA VAL A 240 -5.20 -11.26 50.24
C VAL A 240 -5.61 -11.94 51.53
N GLU A 241 -6.40 -11.21 52.36
CA GLU A 241 -6.82 -11.65 53.70
C GLU A 241 -8.34 -11.62 53.84
N LEU A 242 -8.93 -12.70 54.33
CA LEU A 242 -10.33 -12.77 54.71
C LEU A 242 -10.49 -12.18 56.10
N VAL A 243 -11.16 -11.02 56.18
CA VAL A 243 -11.38 -10.30 57.46
C VAL A 243 -12.69 -10.78 58.13
N SER A 244 -13.75 -10.94 57.34
CA SER A 244 -15.03 -11.47 57.80
C SER A 244 -15.78 -12.14 56.67
N ALA A 245 -16.72 -13.02 56.98
CA ALA A 245 -17.64 -13.59 56.02
C ALA A 245 -19.05 -13.71 56.64
N SER A 246 -20.06 -13.76 55.77
CA SER A 246 -21.42 -14.11 56.05
C SER A 246 -21.90 -15.05 54.93
N ASP A 247 -23.12 -15.61 55.05
CA ASP A 247 -23.70 -16.46 53.99
C ASP A 247 -23.98 -15.73 52.65
N SER A 248 -23.60 -14.50 52.49
CA SER A 248 -23.88 -13.70 51.28
C SER A 248 -22.77 -12.69 50.89
N ALA A 249 -21.74 -12.52 51.73
CA ALA A 249 -20.67 -11.54 51.46
C ALA A 249 -19.41 -11.90 52.27
N ALA A 250 -18.26 -11.48 51.75
CA ALA A 250 -16.98 -11.54 52.47
C ALA A 250 -16.31 -10.16 52.50
N THR A 251 -15.71 -9.79 53.61
CA THR A 251 -14.82 -8.64 53.69
C THR A 251 -13.39 -9.09 53.43
N VAL A 252 -12.84 -8.60 52.37
CA VAL A 252 -11.48 -8.95 51.90
C VAL A 252 -10.58 -7.75 52.04
N LYS A 253 -9.40 -7.96 52.64
CA LYS A 253 -8.33 -6.97 52.72
C LYS A 253 -7.21 -7.38 51.77
N VAL A 254 -6.75 -6.43 50.98
CA VAL A 254 -5.58 -6.60 50.10
C VAL A 254 -4.47 -5.70 50.55
N THR A 255 -3.28 -6.24 50.67
CA THR A 255 -2.05 -5.49 51.03
C THR A 255 -1.05 -5.62 49.87
N ASN A 256 -0.51 -4.52 49.39
CA ASN A 256 0.51 -4.53 48.35
C ASN A 256 1.92 -4.77 48.94
N SER A 257 2.93 -4.94 48.09
CA SER A 257 4.33 -5.14 48.51
C SER A 257 4.94 -3.95 49.24
N ALA A 258 4.36 -2.77 49.17
CA ALA A 258 4.78 -1.59 49.92
C ALA A 258 4.19 -1.53 51.35
N GLY A 259 3.22 -2.43 51.65
CA GLY A 259 2.55 -2.47 52.96
C GLY A 259 1.26 -1.64 53.03
N ASP A 260 0.87 -0.97 51.93
CA ASP A 260 -0.42 -0.28 51.87
C ASP A 260 -1.54 -1.28 51.72
N SER A 261 -2.67 -1.05 52.41
CA SER A 261 -3.81 -1.97 52.39
C SER A 261 -5.15 -1.29 52.29
N GLU A 262 -6.08 -1.95 51.63
CA GLU A 262 -7.49 -1.56 51.51
C GLU A 262 -8.38 -2.77 51.84
N SER A 263 -9.55 -2.51 52.46
CA SER A 263 -10.53 -3.57 52.79
C SER A 263 -11.87 -3.17 52.23
N LYS A 264 -12.57 -4.15 51.60
CA LYS A 264 -13.93 -3.98 51.10
C LYS A 264 -14.77 -5.21 51.36
N GLU A 265 -16.05 -4.98 51.69
CA GLU A 265 -17.07 -6.02 51.67
C GLU A 265 -17.54 -6.23 50.23
N ILE A 266 -17.55 -7.50 49.79
CA ILE A 266 -17.91 -7.94 48.46
C ILE A 266 -18.97 -9.04 48.60
N ASN A 267 -20.11 -8.84 47.95
CA ASN A 267 -21.19 -9.85 47.95
C ASN A 267 -20.76 -11.07 47.13
N GLU A 268 -21.37 -12.24 47.41
CA GLU A 268 -21.29 -13.38 46.51
C GLU A 268 -21.70 -13.00 45.09
N ALA A 269 -21.08 -13.63 44.11
CA ALA A 269 -21.26 -13.35 42.68
C ALA A 269 -20.98 -11.88 42.28
N ALA A 270 -20.23 -11.14 43.08
CA ALA A 270 -19.83 -9.75 42.78
C ALA A 270 -18.31 -9.58 42.84
N SER A 271 -17.82 -8.52 42.23
CA SER A 271 -16.41 -8.08 42.28
C SER A 271 -16.29 -6.62 42.66
N LYS A 272 -15.15 -6.27 43.23
CA LYS A 272 -14.75 -4.90 43.54
C LYS A 272 -13.25 -4.71 43.37
N LYS A 273 -12.84 -3.53 42.98
CA LYS A 273 -11.43 -3.13 43.01
C LYS A 273 -10.99 -2.89 44.44
N VAL A 274 -9.95 -3.60 44.89
CA VAL A 274 -9.37 -3.50 46.25
C VAL A 274 -7.87 -3.38 46.09
N GLN A 275 -7.27 -2.32 46.61
CA GLN A 275 -5.81 -2.04 46.51
C GLN A 275 -5.26 -2.17 45.08
N GLY A 276 -6.03 -1.73 44.07
CA GLY A 276 -5.59 -1.72 42.67
C GLY A 276 -5.86 -2.99 41.87
N ILE A 277 -6.29 -4.10 42.50
CA ILE A 277 -6.67 -5.36 41.83
C ILE A 277 -8.15 -5.67 42.01
N THR A 278 -8.73 -6.34 41.03
CA THR A 278 -10.11 -6.82 41.14
C THR A 278 -10.17 -8.08 42.00
N ILE A 279 -11.04 -8.07 42.97
CA ILE A 279 -11.37 -9.21 43.84
C ILE A 279 -12.84 -9.58 43.58
N ALA A 280 -13.06 -10.82 43.20
CA ALA A 280 -14.40 -11.41 43.13
C ALA A 280 -14.59 -12.47 44.21
N VAL A 281 -15.78 -12.49 44.84
CA VAL A 281 -16.18 -13.52 45.83
C VAL A 281 -17.15 -14.44 45.13
N THR A 282 -16.77 -15.73 44.99
CA THR A 282 -17.61 -16.76 44.35
C THR A 282 -18.44 -17.51 45.36
N ASN A 283 -17.98 -17.61 46.58
CA ASN A 283 -18.73 -18.20 47.71
C ASN A 283 -18.25 -17.57 49.00
N ALA A 284 -19.16 -17.37 49.96
CA ALA A 284 -18.87 -16.93 51.30
C ALA A 284 -19.78 -17.68 52.28
N ASP A 285 -19.25 -18.10 53.42
CA ASP A 285 -20.00 -18.87 54.43
C ASP A 285 -19.48 -18.54 55.82
N GLU A 286 -20.40 -18.44 56.78
CA GLU A 286 -20.12 -18.43 58.21
C GLU A 286 -20.90 -19.54 58.90
N THR A 287 -20.23 -20.60 59.22
CA THR A 287 -20.83 -21.71 59.97
C THR A 287 -20.10 -21.90 61.30
N ASN A 288 -20.84 -21.82 62.41
CA ASN A 288 -20.33 -22.00 63.76
C ASN A 288 -19.12 -21.11 64.11
N LEU A 289 -19.18 -19.84 63.71
CA LEU A 289 -18.10 -18.84 63.87
C LEU A 289 -16.82 -19.17 63.09
N LYS A 290 -16.87 -20.13 62.19
CA LYS A 290 -15.81 -20.35 61.20
C LYS A 290 -16.16 -19.64 59.91
N LEU A 291 -15.24 -18.81 59.43
CA LEU A 291 -15.35 -18.08 58.18
C LEU A 291 -14.76 -18.89 57.07
N SER A 292 -15.38 -18.87 55.90
CA SER A 292 -14.77 -19.33 54.67
C SER A 292 -15.17 -18.44 53.48
N ALA A 293 -14.30 -18.29 52.50
CA ALA A 293 -14.58 -17.61 51.25
C ALA A 293 -13.74 -18.18 50.10
N SER A 294 -14.39 -18.42 49.00
CA SER A 294 -13.74 -18.68 47.72
C SER A 294 -13.64 -17.36 46.96
N ILE A 295 -12.39 -16.96 46.60
CA ILE A 295 -12.06 -15.69 46.07
C ILE A 295 -11.30 -15.85 44.74
N VAL A 296 -11.58 -15.01 43.76
CA VAL A 296 -10.79 -14.90 42.55
C VAL A 296 -10.13 -13.50 42.55
N ALA A 297 -8.81 -13.49 42.55
CA ALA A 297 -8.02 -12.26 42.48
C ALA A 297 -7.45 -12.06 41.09
N GLY A 298 -7.84 -11.01 40.38
CA GLY A 298 -7.44 -10.68 39.00
C GLY A 298 -6.90 -9.27 38.88
N SER A 299 -6.09 -9.05 37.85
CA SER A 299 -5.53 -7.71 37.59
C SER A 299 -6.58 -6.74 37.05
N GLU A 300 -7.52 -7.24 36.22
CA GLU A 300 -8.53 -6.41 35.57
C GLU A 300 -9.77 -7.20 35.15
N LYS A 301 -10.96 -6.61 35.33
CA LYS A 301 -12.22 -7.17 34.85
C LYS A 301 -12.44 -6.73 33.39
N VAL A 302 -12.78 -7.65 32.51
CA VAL A 302 -13.22 -7.40 31.13
C VAL A 302 -14.64 -7.91 30.97
N THR A 303 -15.55 -7.05 30.49
CA THR A 303 -16.94 -7.42 30.26
C THR A 303 -17.25 -7.39 28.76
N LEU A 304 -17.77 -8.52 28.27
CA LEU A 304 -18.12 -8.75 26.86
C LEU A 304 -19.62 -8.95 26.74
N SER A 305 -20.29 -8.04 26.02
CA SER A 305 -21.74 -8.08 25.78
C SER A 305 -22.01 -8.11 24.29
N ASN A 306 -22.96 -8.94 23.85
CA ASN A 306 -23.23 -9.14 22.43
C ASN A 306 -23.66 -7.86 21.72
N GLY A 307 -22.90 -7.43 20.72
CA GLY A 307 -23.16 -6.25 19.90
C GLY A 307 -22.83 -4.91 20.58
N ASN A 308 -22.18 -4.94 21.75
CA ASN A 308 -21.78 -3.75 22.49
C ASN A 308 -20.24 -3.62 22.54
N GLU A 309 -19.78 -2.40 22.84
CA GLU A 309 -18.37 -2.17 23.11
C GLU A 309 -17.91 -2.93 24.36
N VAL A 310 -16.67 -3.37 24.32
CA VAL A 310 -16.01 -4.05 25.43
C VAL A 310 -15.77 -3.06 26.56
N THR A 311 -16.06 -3.44 27.79
CA THR A 311 -15.75 -2.60 28.95
C THR A 311 -14.72 -3.23 29.86
N ILE A 312 -14.01 -2.39 30.61
CA ILE A 312 -12.88 -2.78 31.45
C ILE A 312 -12.96 -2.13 32.83
N GLY A 313 -12.50 -2.86 33.83
CA GLY A 313 -12.50 -2.41 35.23
C GLY A 313 -13.88 -2.47 35.89
N GLU A 314 -13.94 -2.09 37.16
CA GLU A 314 -15.18 -2.10 37.94
C GLU A 314 -16.11 -0.95 37.60
N ASP A 315 -15.58 0.12 37.01
CA ASP A 315 -16.35 1.28 36.58
C ASP A 315 -16.92 1.11 35.16
N ASP A 316 -16.76 -0.07 34.56
CA ASP A 316 -17.20 -0.44 33.21
C ASP A 316 -16.77 0.59 32.15
N THR A 317 -15.50 1.03 32.23
CA THR A 317 -14.91 1.96 31.26
C THR A 317 -14.88 1.32 29.89
N VAL A 318 -15.42 2.00 28.89
CA VAL A 318 -15.49 1.54 27.50
C VAL A 318 -14.08 1.48 26.90
N ILE A 319 -13.80 0.41 26.16
CA ILE A 319 -12.64 0.32 25.28
C ILE A 319 -13.09 0.78 23.89
N ASP A 320 -12.78 2.03 23.55
CA ASP A 320 -13.17 2.63 22.29
C ASP A 320 -12.66 1.80 21.10
N GLY A 321 -13.53 1.60 20.11
CA GLY A 321 -13.22 0.82 18.91
C GLY A 321 -13.20 -0.70 19.08
N ALA A 322 -13.57 -1.24 20.25
CA ALA A 322 -13.63 -2.69 20.50
C ALA A 322 -15.07 -3.17 20.73
N THR A 323 -15.63 -3.94 19.81
CA THR A 323 -17.00 -4.47 19.92
C THR A 323 -17.00 -5.99 20.04
N ALA A 324 -17.75 -6.54 20.99
CA ALA A 324 -17.87 -7.99 21.19
C ALA A 324 -19.14 -8.55 20.53
N TYR A 325 -19.00 -9.74 19.93
CA TYR A 325 -20.12 -10.52 19.38
C TYR A 325 -20.10 -11.94 19.95
N LEU A 326 -21.21 -12.35 20.56
CA LEU A 326 -21.36 -13.63 21.23
C LEU A 326 -22.43 -14.47 20.50
N THR A 327 -21.99 -15.39 19.65
CA THR A 327 -22.91 -16.29 18.95
C THR A 327 -23.44 -17.38 19.91
N GLY A 328 -24.73 -17.39 20.16
CA GLY A 328 -25.40 -18.25 21.14
C GLY A 328 -25.54 -17.62 22.52
N GLY A 329 -25.09 -16.37 22.69
CA GLY A 329 -25.10 -15.68 23.99
C GLY A 329 -24.20 -16.39 25.02
N THR A 330 -24.29 -15.96 26.29
CA THR A 330 -23.48 -16.53 27.39
C THR A 330 -23.92 -17.90 27.80
N SER A 331 -25.19 -18.28 27.56
CA SER A 331 -25.78 -19.57 27.95
C SER A 331 -25.50 -20.74 26.99
N ALA A 332 -25.06 -20.43 25.75
CA ALA A 332 -24.74 -21.45 24.74
C ALA A 332 -23.71 -20.89 23.72
N LEU A 333 -22.64 -20.31 24.22
CA LEU A 333 -21.63 -19.65 23.39
C LEU A 333 -20.87 -20.64 22.50
N THR A 334 -20.97 -20.48 21.21
CA THR A 334 -20.23 -21.25 20.21
C THR A 334 -19.11 -20.49 19.54
N LYS A 335 -19.21 -19.15 19.53
CA LYS A 335 -18.23 -18.28 18.90
C LYS A 335 -18.20 -16.91 19.60
N LEU A 336 -17.03 -16.47 19.98
CA LEU A 336 -16.73 -15.12 20.44
C LEU A 336 -15.93 -14.40 19.36
N VAL A 337 -16.35 -13.20 19.01
CA VAL A 337 -15.61 -12.29 18.12
C VAL A 337 -15.42 -10.97 18.85
N VAL A 338 -14.19 -10.47 18.89
CA VAL A 338 -13.88 -9.10 19.29
C VAL A 338 -13.43 -8.38 18.01
N SER A 339 -14.26 -7.46 17.55
CA SER A 339 -14.05 -6.67 16.34
C SER A 339 -13.37 -5.35 16.71
N ILE A 340 -12.26 -5.05 16.07
CA ILE A 340 -11.46 -3.88 16.37
C ILE A 340 -11.50 -2.91 15.20
N VAL A 341 -11.81 -1.65 15.50
CA VAL A 341 -11.81 -0.50 14.60
C VAL A 341 -10.92 0.61 15.18
N ALA A 342 -10.72 1.70 14.47
CA ALA A 342 -10.03 2.88 15.01
C ALA A 342 -10.81 3.43 16.22
N PRO A 343 -10.13 3.78 17.33
CA PRO A 343 -10.83 4.25 18.54
C PRO A 343 -11.48 5.62 18.34
N GLU A 344 -10.83 6.52 17.62
CA GLU A 344 -11.31 7.88 17.35
C GLU A 344 -11.11 8.26 15.88
N SER A 345 -11.83 9.27 15.41
CA SER A 345 -11.81 9.69 14.00
C SER A 345 -10.55 10.44 13.57
N ASP A 346 -9.77 10.93 14.51
CA ASP A 346 -8.46 11.56 14.29
C ASP A 346 -7.30 10.56 14.37
N GLU A 347 -7.56 9.34 14.88
CA GLU A 347 -6.66 8.19 14.79
C GLU A 347 -6.99 7.34 13.55
N ASP A 348 -6.96 7.95 12.38
CA ASP A 348 -7.38 7.38 11.11
C ASP A 348 -6.26 6.61 10.36
N ALA A 349 -5.06 6.61 10.91
CA ALA A 349 -3.94 5.87 10.33
C ALA A 349 -2.87 5.48 11.36
N ILE A 350 -2.23 4.33 11.11
CA ILE A 350 -1.00 3.90 11.79
C ILE A 350 0.16 4.36 10.92
N LYS A 351 1.03 5.21 11.47
CA LYS A 351 2.17 5.77 10.74
C LYS A 351 3.32 4.78 10.60
N ALA A 352 4.22 5.06 9.67
CA ALA A 352 5.44 4.27 9.52
C ALA A 352 6.26 4.24 10.82
N GLY A 353 6.59 3.05 11.27
CA GLY A 353 7.29 2.81 12.54
C GLY A 353 6.39 2.76 13.78
N GLU A 354 5.09 2.99 13.64
CA GLU A 354 4.14 2.89 14.75
C GLU A 354 3.49 1.51 14.82
N SER A 355 2.89 1.24 15.97
CA SER A 355 2.21 -0.01 16.29
C SER A 355 0.81 0.25 16.82
N PHE A 356 -0.15 -0.55 16.38
CA PHE A 356 -1.48 -0.63 16.98
C PHE A 356 -1.54 -1.87 17.86
N THR A 357 -1.49 -1.69 19.18
CA THR A 357 -1.60 -2.78 20.15
C THR A 357 -3.06 -3.13 20.37
N ASP A 358 -3.39 -4.43 20.36
CA ASP A 358 -4.74 -4.90 20.68
C ASP A 358 -5.22 -4.32 22.03
N PRO A 359 -6.34 -3.58 22.05
CA PRO A 359 -6.75 -2.88 23.25
C PRO A 359 -7.39 -3.79 24.32
N VAL A 360 -7.87 -4.97 23.91
CA VAL A 360 -8.61 -5.90 24.79
C VAL A 360 -7.69 -6.95 25.40
N PHE A 361 -6.99 -7.71 24.56
CA PHE A 361 -6.12 -8.81 25.01
C PHE A 361 -4.70 -8.33 25.31
N LYS A 362 -4.23 -7.24 24.67
CA LYS A 362 -2.89 -6.63 24.86
C LYS A 362 -1.72 -7.62 24.62
N SER A 363 -1.98 -8.72 23.94
CA SER A 363 -1.03 -9.83 23.71
C SER A 363 -0.41 -9.83 22.33
N PHE A 364 -0.93 -9.05 21.41
CA PHE A 364 -0.42 -8.87 20.05
C PHE A 364 -0.63 -7.44 19.57
N LYS A 365 0.02 -7.10 18.49
CA LYS A 365 -0.04 -5.78 17.88
C LYS A 365 0.11 -5.87 16.36
N LEU A 366 -0.39 -4.88 15.67
CA LEU A 366 -0.16 -4.65 14.26
C LEU A 366 0.92 -3.58 14.11
N ASP A 367 2.05 -3.93 13.51
CA ASP A 367 3.16 -3.02 13.24
C ASP A 367 3.15 -2.59 11.79
N PHE A 368 3.14 -1.30 11.51
CA PHE A 368 3.36 -0.77 10.18
C PHE A 368 4.80 -0.24 10.08
N SER A 369 5.66 -1.02 9.44
CA SER A 369 7.09 -0.68 9.31
C SER A 369 7.37 0.45 8.32
N GLY A 370 6.36 0.88 7.56
CA GLY A 370 6.51 1.81 6.46
C GLY A 370 6.73 1.09 5.12
N LEU A 371 7.09 1.85 4.10
CA LEU A 371 7.39 1.32 2.78
C LEU A 371 8.75 0.61 2.79
N ASN A 372 8.92 -0.43 1.98
CA ASN A 372 10.20 -1.15 1.87
C ASN A 372 11.33 -0.28 1.30
N ILE A 373 10.98 0.75 0.52
CA ILE A 373 11.86 1.83 0.10
C ILE A 373 11.30 3.11 0.69
N ALA A 374 12.08 3.77 1.55
CA ALA A 374 11.67 5.03 2.17
C ALA A 374 11.38 6.10 1.11
N ASP A 375 10.47 7.02 1.37
CA ASP A 375 10.07 8.09 0.46
C ASP A 375 11.20 9.09 0.16
N ASP A 376 12.13 9.28 1.10
CA ASP A 376 13.35 10.07 0.96
C ASP A 376 14.55 9.29 0.40
N SER A 377 14.36 8.02 0.01
CA SER A 377 15.44 7.18 -0.51
C SER A 377 15.98 7.71 -1.84
N SER A 378 17.28 7.79 -1.97
CA SER A 378 17.96 8.13 -3.23
C SER A 378 17.76 7.09 -4.35
N THR A 379 17.23 5.90 -4.01
CA THR A 379 16.87 4.88 -5.01
C THR A 379 15.53 5.18 -5.67
N ARG A 380 14.68 6.02 -5.04
CA ARG A 380 13.43 6.44 -5.65
C ARG A 380 13.67 7.39 -6.81
N GLU A 381 12.83 7.28 -7.81
CA GLU A 381 12.68 8.30 -8.81
C GLU A 381 11.72 9.37 -8.33
N THR A 382 11.97 10.61 -8.69
CA THR A 382 11.09 11.73 -8.37
C THR A 382 10.74 12.48 -9.63
N ILE A 383 9.45 12.59 -9.91
CA ILE A 383 8.89 13.43 -10.96
C ILE A 383 8.10 14.54 -10.27
N THR A 384 8.45 15.79 -10.50
CA THR A 384 7.78 16.93 -9.89
C THR A 384 6.97 17.69 -10.94
N ILE A 385 5.69 17.91 -10.67
CA ILE A 385 4.81 18.75 -11.47
C ILE A 385 4.56 20.03 -10.68
N THR A 386 4.80 21.16 -11.30
CA THR A 386 4.68 22.48 -10.66
C THR A 386 4.04 23.49 -11.59
N THR A 387 3.41 24.51 -11.02
CA THR A 387 3.00 25.68 -11.79
C THR A 387 4.15 26.69 -11.87
N SER A 388 4.26 27.38 -12.99
CA SER A 388 5.18 28.50 -13.20
C SER A 388 4.38 29.75 -13.53
N GLY A 389 4.16 30.60 -12.56
CA GLY A 389 3.17 31.68 -12.64
C GLY A 389 1.73 31.13 -12.59
N ASP A 390 0.78 31.90 -13.11
CA ASP A 390 -0.65 31.61 -13.09
C ASP A 390 -1.13 30.90 -14.38
N ASP A 391 -0.26 30.70 -15.35
CA ASP A 391 -0.64 30.28 -16.70
C ASP A 391 0.17 29.11 -17.27
N LYS A 392 1.15 28.57 -16.55
CA LYS A 392 2.05 27.53 -17.06
C LYS A 392 2.15 26.35 -16.11
N MET A 393 2.34 25.17 -16.69
CA MET A 393 2.68 23.95 -15.97
C MET A 393 4.00 23.39 -16.49
N GLU A 394 4.83 22.95 -15.57
CA GLU A 394 6.14 22.38 -15.82
C GLU A 394 6.26 21.01 -15.17
N VAL A 395 7.03 20.12 -15.81
CA VAL A 395 7.42 18.83 -15.26
C VAL A 395 8.94 18.77 -15.13
N LYS A 396 9.39 18.36 -13.95
CA LYS A 396 10.81 18.16 -13.63
C LYS A 396 11.06 16.68 -13.41
N PHE A 397 12.04 16.14 -14.12
CA PHE A 397 12.44 14.72 -14.02
C PHE A 397 13.90 14.56 -14.47
N THR A 398 14.49 13.41 -14.20
CA THR A 398 15.80 13.02 -14.73
C THR A 398 15.59 12.18 -15.98
N GLU A 399 16.05 12.68 -17.14
CA GLU A 399 15.93 11.96 -18.40
C GLU A 399 16.89 10.77 -18.48
N HIS A 400 16.66 9.82 -19.38
CA HIS A 400 17.35 8.53 -19.49
C HIS A 400 18.90 8.58 -19.50
N ARG A 401 19.51 9.73 -19.81
CA ARG A 401 20.96 9.94 -19.75
C ARG A 401 21.46 10.51 -18.41
N GLY A 402 20.58 10.59 -17.39
CA GLY A 402 20.92 11.03 -16.05
C GLY A 402 20.98 12.55 -15.86
N THR A 403 20.39 13.35 -16.78
CA THR A 403 20.35 14.80 -16.63
C THR A 403 18.96 15.26 -16.18
N GLU A 404 18.89 16.03 -15.10
CA GLU A 404 17.65 16.64 -14.65
C GLU A 404 17.17 17.68 -15.67
N LYS A 405 15.89 17.62 -16.02
CA LYS A 405 15.21 18.52 -16.93
C LYS A 405 13.97 19.12 -16.29
N ASN A 406 13.70 20.36 -16.63
CA ASN A 406 12.45 21.04 -16.32
C ASN A 406 11.82 21.46 -17.65
N ILE A 407 10.66 20.91 -17.97
CA ILE A 407 9.98 21.07 -19.25
C ILE A 407 8.61 21.70 -19.03
N MET A 408 8.38 22.89 -19.58
CA MET A 408 7.03 23.41 -19.69
C MET A 408 6.26 22.53 -20.66
N PHE A 409 5.09 22.04 -20.26
CA PHE A 409 4.27 21.18 -21.12
C PHE A 409 2.87 21.74 -21.37
N ALA A 410 2.36 22.63 -20.51
CA ALA A 410 1.04 23.21 -20.71
C ALA A 410 1.04 24.69 -20.37
N LYS A 411 0.24 25.47 -21.16
CA LYS A 411 0.05 26.92 -20.95
C LYS A 411 -1.40 27.31 -21.20
N ASN A 412 -1.91 28.18 -20.34
CA ASN A 412 -3.21 28.81 -20.55
C ASN A 412 -3.12 29.87 -21.65
N THR A 413 -3.79 29.64 -22.76
CA THR A 413 -3.84 30.55 -23.90
C THR A 413 -5.18 31.28 -24.02
N THR A 414 -5.98 31.25 -22.97
CA THR A 414 -7.34 31.80 -22.91
C THR A 414 -8.18 31.44 -24.16
N PRO A 415 -9.28 30.65 -23.99
CA PRO A 415 -9.94 30.34 -22.72
C PRO A 415 -9.46 29.02 -22.09
N SER A 416 -8.49 28.31 -22.63
CA SER A 416 -8.12 26.98 -22.18
C SER A 416 -6.60 26.75 -22.19
N PHE A 417 -6.18 25.80 -21.39
CA PHE A 417 -4.82 25.23 -21.45
C PHE A 417 -4.61 24.50 -22.76
N LYS A 418 -3.39 24.58 -23.29
CA LYS A 418 -2.92 23.82 -24.44
C LYS A 418 -1.56 23.22 -24.17
N LEU A 419 -1.25 22.16 -24.88
CA LEU A 419 0.04 21.49 -24.84
C LEU A 419 1.09 22.32 -25.55
N ILE A 420 1.88 23.06 -24.78
CA ILE A 420 2.81 24.10 -25.26
C ILE A 420 4.11 24.01 -24.46
N SER A 421 5.25 24.11 -25.16
CA SER A 421 6.59 23.93 -24.56
C SER A 421 7.41 25.20 -24.41
N ASP A 422 6.93 26.38 -24.83
CA ASP A 422 7.66 27.61 -24.61
C ASP A 422 6.76 28.85 -24.54
N ASP A 423 7.36 29.99 -24.17
CA ASP A 423 6.65 31.28 -24.04
C ASP A 423 6.08 31.83 -25.34
N ASP A 424 6.63 31.42 -26.49
CA ASP A 424 6.16 31.81 -27.81
C ASP A 424 4.93 30.98 -28.25
N ASN A 425 4.33 30.18 -27.36
CA ASN A 425 3.15 29.33 -27.60
C ASN A 425 3.40 28.27 -28.70
N ARG A 426 4.58 27.65 -28.68
CA ARG A 426 4.92 26.57 -29.62
C ARG A 426 4.31 25.24 -29.13
N ASN A 427 3.56 24.61 -30.02
CA ASN A 427 2.88 23.34 -29.69
C ASN A 427 3.87 22.18 -29.50
N ILE A 428 3.44 21.20 -28.72
CA ILE A 428 4.08 19.89 -28.64
C ILE A 428 3.23 18.91 -29.46
N THR A 429 3.86 18.31 -30.47
CA THR A 429 3.26 17.25 -31.28
C THR A 429 3.40 15.92 -30.54
N VAL A 430 2.29 15.17 -30.40
CA VAL A 430 2.19 13.97 -29.55
C VAL A 430 1.65 12.76 -30.27
N PHE A 431 1.67 12.77 -31.60
CA PHE A 431 1.37 11.57 -32.39
C PHE A 431 2.12 11.58 -33.72
N GLU A 432 2.39 10.40 -34.20
CA GLU A 432 3.04 10.15 -35.48
C GLU A 432 2.30 10.83 -36.63
N GLU A 433 3.03 11.29 -37.65
CA GLU A 433 2.51 11.96 -38.84
C GLU A 433 1.70 13.26 -38.56
N GLN A 434 1.67 13.77 -37.34
CA GLN A 434 1.15 15.11 -37.07
C GLN A 434 2.06 16.16 -37.71
N VAL A 435 1.47 17.23 -38.21
CA VAL A 435 2.22 18.37 -38.75
C VAL A 435 2.99 19.07 -37.64
N ILE A 436 4.28 19.23 -37.88
CA ILE A 436 5.20 20.00 -37.05
C ILE A 436 5.55 21.29 -37.81
N LYS A 437 5.25 22.42 -37.22
CA LYS A 437 5.62 23.73 -37.79
C LYS A 437 7.00 24.19 -37.32
N TYR A 438 7.58 25.13 -38.04
CA TYR A 438 8.84 25.74 -37.64
C TYR A 438 8.81 26.25 -36.20
N GLN A 439 9.83 25.91 -35.41
CA GLN A 439 9.98 26.19 -33.99
C GLN A 439 9.05 25.35 -33.06
N GLU A 440 8.18 24.53 -33.58
CA GLU A 440 7.36 23.61 -32.74
C GLU A 440 8.16 22.42 -32.29
N TYR A 441 7.60 21.72 -31.30
CA TYR A 441 8.21 20.57 -30.65
C TYR A 441 7.48 19.30 -31.04
N VAL A 442 8.21 18.20 -31.02
CA VAL A 442 7.66 16.85 -31.24
C VAL A 442 8.28 15.88 -30.24
N VAL A 443 7.45 15.03 -29.66
CA VAL A 443 7.92 13.88 -28.87
C VAL A 443 8.14 12.73 -29.83
N VAL A 444 9.31 12.13 -29.79
CA VAL A 444 9.62 10.91 -30.52
C VAL A 444 10.03 9.83 -29.53
N GLY A 445 9.47 8.66 -29.63
CA GLY A 445 9.74 7.52 -28.77
C GLY A 445 8.94 6.35 -29.29
N ASN A 446 9.54 5.19 -29.30
CA ASN A 446 8.94 3.96 -29.72
C ASN A 446 9.59 2.82 -28.94
N GLU A 447 8.96 2.44 -27.85
CA GLU A 447 9.40 1.40 -26.89
C GLU A 447 10.78 1.64 -26.24
N ASP A 448 11.54 2.65 -26.75
CA ASP A 448 12.87 3.02 -26.28
C ASP A 448 12.84 4.39 -25.58
N GLU A 449 14.01 4.92 -25.29
CA GLU A 449 14.34 6.09 -24.48
C GLU A 449 13.42 7.33 -24.64
N GLY A 450 13.02 7.67 -25.87
CA GLY A 450 12.21 8.86 -26.16
C GLY A 450 12.94 10.20 -26.04
N TYR A 451 12.54 11.18 -26.87
CA TYR A 451 13.18 12.50 -26.96
C TYR A 451 12.14 13.58 -27.23
N ILE A 452 12.46 14.80 -26.83
CA ILE A 452 11.74 16.02 -27.26
C ILE A 452 12.62 16.75 -28.26
N LEU A 453 12.13 16.92 -29.47
CA LEU A 453 12.86 17.56 -30.53
C LEU A 453 12.17 18.87 -30.93
N LYS A 454 12.94 19.94 -31.13
CA LYS A 454 12.46 21.22 -31.65
C LYS A 454 12.85 21.37 -33.12
N LEU A 455 11.90 21.61 -34.02
CA LEU A 455 12.18 21.89 -35.44
C LEU A 455 12.85 23.27 -35.56
N SER A 456 14.18 23.31 -35.60
CA SER A 456 14.98 24.53 -35.51
C SER A 456 15.35 25.17 -36.85
N SER A 457 15.23 24.41 -37.95
CA SER A 457 15.49 24.95 -39.31
C SER A 457 14.73 24.12 -40.33
N VAL A 458 14.12 24.81 -41.31
CA VAL A 458 13.37 24.18 -42.39
C VAL A 458 13.58 24.89 -43.70
N ASN A 459 13.80 24.15 -44.75
CA ASN A 459 13.85 24.64 -46.14
C ASN A 459 13.69 23.45 -47.10
N ASN A 460 12.94 23.64 -48.16
CA ASN A 460 12.80 22.65 -49.24
C ASN A 460 13.21 23.29 -50.57
N ALA A 461 14.07 22.67 -51.30
CA ALA A 461 14.46 23.12 -52.63
C ALA A 461 13.27 23.03 -53.61
N THR A 462 13.30 23.89 -54.64
CA THR A 462 12.27 23.81 -55.67
C THR A 462 12.42 22.54 -56.54
N THR A 463 13.63 22.01 -56.61
CA THR A 463 13.97 20.77 -57.32
C THR A 463 15.22 20.14 -56.73
N GLY A 464 15.14 18.83 -56.46
CA GLY A 464 16.28 18.07 -55.93
C GLY A 464 16.50 18.31 -54.43
N THR A 465 17.44 17.58 -53.85
CA THR A 465 17.66 17.53 -52.37
C THR A 465 18.79 18.41 -51.89
N SER A 466 19.50 19.16 -52.78
CA SER A 466 20.75 19.82 -52.42
C SER A 466 20.65 20.93 -51.38
N ASN A 467 19.45 21.50 -51.21
CA ASN A 467 19.18 22.53 -50.22
C ASN A 467 18.04 22.19 -49.27
N ASP A 468 17.56 20.94 -49.33
CA ASP A 468 16.53 20.48 -48.38
C ASP A 468 17.10 20.44 -46.98
N ARG A 469 16.33 20.92 -46.05
CA ARG A 469 16.74 21.02 -44.67
C ARG A 469 15.53 20.90 -43.73
N ALA A 470 15.59 19.94 -42.87
CA ALA A 470 14.84 19.87 -41.64
C ALA A 470 15.82 19.50 -40.53
N LYS A 471 16.11 20.46 -39.65
CA LYS A 471 17.00 20.25 -38.51
C LYS A 471 16.19 20.31 -37.25
N PHE A 472 16.45 19.34 -36.38
CA PHE A 472 15.84 19.24 -35.08
C PHE A 472 16.88 19.47 -34.01
N THR A 473 16.55 20.20 -32.97
CA THR A 473 17.39 20.33 -31.77
C THR A 473 16.81 19.43 -30.68
N ASP A 474 17.59 18.48 -30.18
CA ASP A 474 17.24 17.70 -29.01
C ASP A 474 17.19 18.62 -27.78
N VAL A 475 16.03 18.70 -27.12
CA VAL A 475 15.82 19.56 -25.96
C VAL A 475 16.66 19.09 -24.77
N PHE A 476 17.00 17.81 -24.71
CA PHE A 476 17.75 17.24 -23.60
C PHE A 476 19.25 17.50 -23.71
N SER A 477 19.86 17.30 -24.87
CA SER A 477 21.30 17.50 -25.06
C SER A 477 21.66 18.85 -25.64
N GLY A 478 20.76 19.48 -26.38
CA GLY A 478 21.01 20.65 -27.18
C GLY A 478 21.66 20.35 -28.57
N ASP A 479 21.86 19.06 -28.88
CA ASP A 479 22.43 18.62 -30.14
C ASP A 479 21.50 18.89 -31.31
N VAL A 480 22.09 19.23 -32.45
CA VAL A 480 21.35 19.47 -33.70
C VAL A 480 21.41 18.20 -34.55
N LEU A 481 20.24 17.61 -34.77
CA LEU A 481 20.03 16.45 -35.62
C LEU A 481 19.57 16.93 -37.00
N GLU A 482 20.18 16.39 -38.06
CA GLU A 482 19.92 16.78 -39.42
C GLU A 482 19.32 15.61 -40.21
N THR A 483 18.23 15.92 -40.97
CA THR A 483 17.62 14.92 -41.84
C THR A 483 18.52 14.59 -43.02
N THR A 484 18.69 13.31 -43.32
CA THR A 484 19.33 12.80 -44.54
C THR A 484 18.26 12.63 -45.62
N TRP A 485 18.35 13.40 -46.68
CA TRP A 485 17.35 13.43 -47.75
C TRP A 485 17.60 12.32 -48.81
N THR A 486 16.55 11.63 -49.18
CA THR A 486 16.59 10.58 -50.22
C THR A 486 15.92 11.04 -51.52
N SER A 487 14.90 11.85 -51.43
CA SER A 487 14.20 12.50 -52.56
C SER A 487 13.67 13.86 -52.12
N ASP A 488 13.08 14.60 -53.03
CA ASP A 488 12.51 15.94 -52.79
C ASP A 488 11.43 15.87 -51.68
N GLY A 489 11.71 16.50 -50.55
CA GLY A 489 10.84 16.50 -49.38
C GLY A 489 10.73 15.15 -48.60
N GLU A 490 11.51 14.16 -48.96
CA GLU A 490 11.53 12.87 -48.26
C GLU A 490 12.92 12.49 -47.76
N GLY A 491 13.03 12.10 -46.51
CA GLY A 491 14.32 11.79 -45.89
C GLY A 491 14.18 10.95 -44.63
N THR A 492 15.29 10.83 -43.94
CA THR A 492 15.35 10.10 -42.65
C THR A 492 16.12 10.91 -41.60
N LEU A 493 15.62 10.87 -40.36
CA LEU A 493 16.22 11.45 -39.18
C LEU A 493 16.66 10.33 -38.24
N SER A 494 17.92 10.33 -37.82
CA SER A 494 18.40 9.37 -36.82
C SER A 494 18.34 9.99 -35.44
N VAL A 495 17.63 9.31 -34.51
CA VAL A 495 17.49 9.74 -33.12
C VAL A 495 17.65 8.48 -32.23
N GLY A 496 18.54 8.51 -31.23
CA GLY A 496 18.75 7.40 -30.32
C GLY A 496 19.10 6.08 -31.03
N GLY A 497 19.76 6.14 -32.19
CA GLY A 497 20.07 4.95 -32.98
C GLY A 497 18.90 4.40 -33.82
N LYS A 498 17.71 4.99 -33.73
CA LYS A 498 16.53 4.66 -34.54
C LYS A 498 16.40 5.63 -35.70
N SER A 499 15.74 5.16 -36.77
CA SER A 499 15.58 5.91 -38.02
C SER A 499 14.10 6.30 -38.20
N TYR A 500 13.82 7.57 -38.14
CA TYR A 500 12.49 8.15 -38.36
C TYR A 500 12.38 8.64 -39.81
N GLY A 501 11.29 8.28 -40.49
CA GLY A 501 10.97 8.86 -41.78
C GLY A 501 10.60 10.35 -41.64
N VAL A 502 11.07 11.18 -42.56
CA VAL A 502 10.73 12.61 -42.57
C VAL A 502 10.08 12.95 -43.89
N THR A 503 8.90 13.57 -43.85
CA THR A 503 8.25 14.18 -45.00
C THR A 503 8.13 15.69 -44.81
N MET A 504 8.42 16.48 -45.82
CA MET A 504 8.36 17.89 -45.78
C MET A 504 7.63 18.43 -47.01
N THR A 505 6.62 19.25 -46.82
CA THR A 505 5.90 19.96 -47.87
C THR A 505 6.13 21.46 -47.75
N GLY A 506 6.06 22.16 -48.82
CA GLY A 506 6.45 23.57 -49.00
C GLY A 506 7.56 23.64 -50.00
N ASN A 507 7.97 24.84 -50.40
CA ASN A 507 9.08 25.04 -51.32
C ASN A 507 9.90 26.26 -50.92
N SER A 508 11.03 26.50 -51.59
CA SER A 508 11.99 27.55 -51.25
C SER A 508 11.44 28.98 -51.30
N ALA A 509 10.25 29.19 -51.87
CA ALA A 509 9.54 30.47 -51.85
C ALA A 509 8.59 30.63 -50.65
N SER A 510 8.37 29.55 -49.88
CA SER A 510 7.54 29.55 -48.69
C SER A 510 8.24 30.23 -47.52
N ALA A 511 7.48 30.94 -46.69
CA ALA A 511 7.98 31.36 -45.40
C ALA A 511 8.20 30.11 -44.49
N SER A 512 9.08 30.24 -43.49
CA SER A 512 9.37 29.09 -42.58
C SER A 512 8.13 28.51 -41.93
N GLU A 513 7.14 29.35 -41.65
CA GLU A 513 5.86 28.96 -41.00
C GLU A 513 4.94 28.16 -41.94
N ASP A 514 5.16 28.26 -43.27
CA ASP A 514 4.33 27.61 -44.29
C ASP A 514 4.75 26.15 -44.54
N TYR A 515 5.91 25.72 -44.01
CA TYR A 515 6.34 24.34 -44.16
C TYR A 515 5.59 23.44 -43.21
N ASP A 516 5.20 22.27 -43.72
CA ASP A 516 4.70 21.14 -42.96
C ASP A 516 5.75 20.04 -42.93
N VAL A 517 6.24 19.71 -41.73
CA VAL A 517 7.14 18.59 -41.51
C VAL A 517 6.39 17.50 -40.73
N ARG A 518 6.58 16.25 -41.10
CA ARG A 518 5.98 15.10 -40.43
C ARG A 518 7.03 14.06 -40.17
N LEU A 519 6.87 13.31 -39.10
CA LEU A 519 7.73 12.17 -38.72
C LEU A 519 6.96 10.90 -38.76
N ASN A 520 7.54 9.87 -39.39
CA ASN A 520 7.06 8.49 -39.40
C ASN A 520 7.99 7.65 -38.50
N TYR A 521 7.42 6.89 -37.59
CA TYR A 521 8.19 6.21 -36.56
C TYR A 521 8.71 4.84 -37.04
N PRO A 522 9.85 4.34 -36.44
CA PRO A 522 10.57 3.19 -37.01
C PRO A 522 9.81 1.87 -36.93
N ASP A 523 8.85 1.72 -36.01
CA ASP A 523 8.17 0.46 -35.78
C ASP A 523 6.72 0.45 -36.29
N SER A 524 6.32 1.49 -37.00
CA SER A 524 5.10 1.39 -37.77
C SER A 524 5.29 0.30 -38.81
N SER A 525 4.90 -0.94 -38.46
CA SER A 525 5.04 -2.11 -39.33
C SER A 525 4.12 -1.99 -40.54
N GLY A 526 4.47 -1.10 -41.43
CA GLY A 526 3.75 -0.87 -42.66
C GLY A 526 3.08 0.49 -42.76
N THR A 527 2.66 0.82 -43.95
CA THR A 527 1.86 2.00 -44.26
C THR A 527 0.54 1.96 -43.48
N GLY A 528 0.34 2.83 -42.50
CA GLY A 528 -0.93 3.01 -41.82
C GLY A 528 -0.97 2.62 -40.34
N ALA A 529 0.17 2.43 -39.69
CA ALA A 529 0.25 2.40 -38.23
C ALA A 529 0.50 3.81 -37.67
N ALA A 530 0.07 4.09 -36.44
CA ALA A 530 0.31 5.37 -35.78
C ALA A 530 0.54 5.20 -34.30
N VAL A 531 1.67 5.66 -33.84
CA VAL A 531 1.98 5.82 -32.41
C VAL A 531 1.33 7.10 -31.92
N ILE A 532 0.53 6.98 -30.87
CA ILE A 532 -0.18 8.06 -30.22
C ILE A 532 0.31 8.18 -28.77
N PHE A 533 0.60 9.41 -28.34
CA PHE A 533 1.19 9.71 -27.04
C PHE A 533 2.51 8.97 -26.80
N PRO A 534 3.53 9.23 -27.66
CA PRO A 534 4.83 8.59 -27.49
C PRO A 534 5.44 8.92 -26.13
N THR A 535 6.12 7.94 -25.54
CA THR A 535 6.67 8.03 -24.21
C THR A 535 8.13 8.47 -24.20
N ILE A 536 8.53 9.11 -23.12
CA ILE A 536 9.90 9.47 -22.79
C ILE A 536 10.28 8.69 -21.55
N GLN A 537 11.37 7.93 -21.62
CA GLN A 537 11.87 7.18 -20.50
C GLN A 537 12.74 8.02 -19.58
N THR A 538 12.61 7.85 -18.30
CA THR A 538 13.45 8.49 -17.28
C THR A 538 14.71 7.66 -16.99
N GLU A 539 15.62 8.17 -16.16
CA GLU A 539 16.87 7.46 -15.79
C GLU A 539 16.62 6.12 -15.11
N LYS A 540 15.53 6.02 -14.34
CA LYS A 540 15.21 4.82 -13.56
C LYS A 540 14.10 3.98 -14.16
N GLY A 541 13.66 4.36 -15.36
CA GLY A 541 12.79 3.51 -16.15
C GLY A 541 11.32 3.94 -16.18
N ALA A 542 10.87 4.89 -15.37
CA ALA A 542 9.52 5.41 -15.51
C ALA A 542 9.33 6.06 -16.89
N ARG A 543 8.11 6.12 -17.38
CA ARG A 543 7.80 6.69 -18.68
C ARG A 543 6.80 7.82 -18.57
N LEU A 544 7.02 8.88 -19.33
CA LEU A 544 6.20 10.07 -19.38
C LEU A 544 5.62 10.22 -20.77
N ALA A 545 4.32 10.49 -20.89
CA ALA A 545 3.71 10.90 -22.13
C ALA A 545 2.92 12.19 -21.93
N PHE A 546 3.05 13.13 -22.87
CA PHE A 546 2.23 14.33 -22.89
C PHE A 546 0.90 14.01 -23.58
N TYR A 547 -0.18 14.45 -22.96
CA TYR A 547 -1.54 14.21 -23.41
C TYR A 547 -2.29 15.51 -23.64
N GLN A 548 -3.09 15.54 -24.70
CA GLN A 548 -4.26 16.40 -24.86
C GLN A 548 -5.27 15.67 -25.74
N PRO A 549 -6.58 16.01 -25.67
CA PRO A 549 -7.57 15.45 -26.60
C PRO A 549 -7.10 15.61 -28.04
N THR A 550 -6.97 14.52 -28.76
CA THR A 550 -6.32 14.52 -30.08
C THR A 550 -7.27 13.97 -31.13
N THR A 551 -7.51 14.77 -32.18
CA THR A 551 -8.33 14.34 -33.34
C THR A 551 -7.42 13.91 -34.47
N ILE A 552 -7.59 12.69 -34.92
CA ILE A 552 -6.83 12.08 -36.00
C ILE A 552 -7.73 11.74 -37.21
N SER A 553 -7.15 11.83 -38.40
CA SER A 553 -7.82 11.36 -39.62
C SER A 553 -7.51 9.88 -39.82
N ILE A 554 -8.55 9.06 -39.86
CA ILE A 554 -8.41 7.61 -40.04
C ILE A 554 -8.24 7.25 -41.50
N SER A 555 -8.96 7.93 -42.41
CA SER A 555 -8.96 7.60 -43.82
C SER A 555 -7.86 8.20 -44.64
N ASN A 556 -7.34 9.33 -44.20
CA ASN A 556 -6.30 10.10 -44.89
C ASN A 556 -5.08 10.30 -44.01
N TRP A 557 -4.53 9.18 -43.56
CA TRP A 557 -3.31 9.20 -42.74
C TRP A 557 -2.12 9.67 -43.56
N SER A 558 -1.15 10.27 -42.92
CA SER A 558 0.06 10.80 -43.59
C SER A 558 -0.20 11.95 -44.60
N GLY A 559 -1.36 12.61 -44.50
CA GLY A 559 -1.72 13.66 -45.45
C GLY A 559 -1.99 13.18 -46.90
N GLY A 560 -2.04 11.86 -47.07
CA GLY A 560 -2.33 11.18 -48.37
C GLY A 560 -3.71 10.53 -48.38
N SER A 561 -3.87 9.54 -49.25
CA SER A 561 -5.09 8.75 -49.39
C SER A 561 -5.00 7.36 -48.76
N SER A 562 -3.95 7.10 -47.95
CA SER A 562 -3.79 5.81 -47.26
C SER A 562 -4.55 5.84 -45.94
N PRO A 563 -5.39 4.81 -45.68
CA PRO A 563 -6.10 4.72 -44.42
C PRO A 563 -5.16 4.27 -43.30
N LEU A 564 -5.46 4.71 -42.07
CA LEU A 564 -4.83 4.20 -40.86
C LEU A 564 -5.37 2.79 -40.58
N THR A 565 -4.50 1.82 -40.34
CA THR A 565 -4.87 0.44 -40.07
C THR A 565 -4.59 0.02 -38.62
N THR A 566 -3.71 0.72 -37.93
CA THR A 566 -3.31 0.41 -36.55
C THR A 566 -3.11 1.68 -35.75
N LEU A 567 -3.65 1.72 -34.53
CA LEU A 567 -3.32 2.69 -33.49
C LEU A 567 -2.47 2.02 -32.44
N SER A 568 -1.30 2.54 -32.15
CA SER A 568 -0.42 2.08 -31.09
C SER A 568 -0.51 3.06 -29.92
N LEU A 569 -1.15 2.64 -28.85
CA LEU A 569 -1.40 3.46 -27.65
C LEU A 569 -0.47 3.03 -26.52
N SER A 570 0.13 3.96 -25.82
CA SER A 570 1.03 3.66 -24.69
C SER A 570 0.32 2.93 -23.56
N ASP A 571 0.94 1.87 -23.05
CA ASP A 571 0.40 0.99 -22.01
C ASP A 571 1.26 0.91 -20.75
N GLY A 572 2.42 1.57 -20.77
CA GLY A 572 3.39 1.61 -19.68
C GLY A 572 4.64 0.77 -19.92
N ASP A 573 4.49 -0.36 -20.58
CA ASP A 573 5.58 -1.29 -20.91
C ASP A 573 6.07 -1.09 -22.35
N GLY A 574 5.23 -0.47 -23.16
CA GLY A 574 5.42 -0.22 -24.57
C GLY A 574 4.17 0.38 -25.18
N TYR A 575 3.69 -0.25 -26.23
CA TYR A 575 2.47 0.17 -26.91
C TYR A 575 1.56 -1.02 -27.19
N THR A 576 0.29 -0.84 -26.94
CA THR A 576 -0.76 -1.80 -27.32
C THR A 576 -1.36 -1.40 -28.66
N ASP A 577 -1.33 -2.31 -29.62
CA ASP A 577 -1.87 -2.11 -30.96
C ASP A 577 -3.37 -2.37 -31.02
N LEU A 578 -4.09 -1.40 -31.57
CA LEU A 578 -5.50 -1.52 -31.94
C LEU A 578 -5.61 -1.58 -33.48
N THR A 579 -6.12 -2.66 -34.00
CA THR A 579 -6.36 -2.82 -35.43
C THR A 579 -7.65 -2.10 -35.85
N ILE A 580 -7.55 -1.29 -36.89
CA ILE A 580 -8.69 -0.60 -37.52
C ILE A 580 -9.10 -1.36 -38.78
N ALA A 581 -10.33 -1.80 -38.80
CA ALA A 581 -10.95 -2.40 -40.01
C ALA A 581 -12.10 -1.50 -40.50
N PHE A 582 -12.04 -1.11 -41.74
CA PHE A 582 -13.13 -0.36 -42.39
C PHE A 582 -14.18 -1.32 -42.92
N GLY A 583 -15.46 -1.06 -42.61
CA GLY A 583 -16.58 -1.73 -43.20
C GLY A 583 -16.93 -1.21 -44.61
N GLU A 584 -17.89 -1.83 -45.31
CA GLU A 584 -18.33 -1.40 -46.62
C GLU A 584 -18.98 0.00 -46.56
N GLU A 585 -18.55 0.88 -47.46
CA GLU A 585 -19.17 2.20 -47.64
C GLU A 585 -20.58 2.04 -48.26
N ASN A 586 -21.57 2.53 -47.56
CA ASN A 586 -22.91 2.66 -48.05
C ASN A 586 -23.22 4.15 -48.29
N GLY A 587 -22.66 4.73 -49.36
CA GLY A 587 -22.95 6.04 -49.92
C GLY A 587 -22.90 7.28 -49.00
N THR A 588 -23.08 7.15 -47.69
CA THR A 588 -23.09 8.22 -46.68
C THR A 588 -22.62 7.78 -45.30
N SER A 589 -22.23 6.53 -45.13
CA SER A 589 -21.81 5.98 -43.83
C SER A 589 -20.57 5.10 -44.01
N SER A 590 -19.53 5.32 -43.26
CA SER A 590 -18.39 4.41 -43.14
C SER A 590 -18.42 3.83 -41.72
N ASN A 591 -18.33 2.51 -41.60
CA ASN A 591 -18.15 1.85 -40.33
C ASN A 591 -16.68 1.51 -40.18
N PHE A 592 -16.12 1.68 -38.98
CA PHE A 592 -14.84 1.06 -38.65
C PHE A 592 -14.93 0.34 -37.34
N THR A 593 -14.24 -0.75 -37.26
CA THR A 593 -14.12 -1.60 -36.05
C THR A 593 -12.73 -1.43 -35.50
N LEU A 594 -12.64 -1.27 -34.18
CA LEU A 594 -11.39 -1.36 -33.43
C LEU A 594 -11.34 -2.75 -32.78
N SER A 595 -10.24 -3.44 -32.93
CA SER A 595 -9.97 -4.72 -32.27
C SER A 595 -8.53 -4.77 -31.74
N GLY A 596 -8.34 -5.49 -30.65
CA GLY A 596 -7.05 -5.57 -29.94
C GLY A 596 -7.26 -5.82 -28.45
N ALA A 597 -6.77 -4.97 -27.58
CA ALA A 597 -6.92 -5.05 -26.12
C ALA A 597 -8.38 -4.96 -25.62
N GLY A 598 -9.29 -4.68 -26.50
CA GLY A 598 -10.74 -4.74 -26.35
C GLY A 598 -11.35 -4.73 -27.74
N SER A 599 -12.62 -5.11 -27.86
CA SER A 599 -13.33 -5.03 -29.13
C SER A 599 -14.49 -4.05 -29.03
N GLY A 600 -14.59 -3.16 -29.98
CA GLY A 600 -15.70 -2.24 -30.09
C GLY A 600 -15.91 -1.82 -31.54
N GLU A 601 -17.15 -1.51 -31.91
CA GLU A 601 -17.52 -1.01 -33.21
C GLU A 601 -17.92 0.45 -33.12
N LEU A 602 -17.19 1.30 -33.83
CA LEU A 602 -17.58 2.68 -34.07
C LEU A 602 -18.36 2.71 -35.41
N THR A 603 -19.65 2.88 -35.33
CA THR A 603 -20.48 3.01 -36.52
C THR A 603 -20.54 4.46 -36.95
N SER A 604 -20.16 4.70 -38.19
CA SER A 604 -20.24 6.01 -38.82
C SER A 604 -21.57 6.11 -39.61
N GLY A 605 -22.17 7.26 -39.53
CA GLY A 605 -23.34 7.66 -40.26
C GLY A 605 -23.64 9.10 -39.91
N SER A 606 -24.80 9.59 -40.25
CA SER A 606 -25.27 10.91 -39.80
C SER A 606 -25.29 11.11 -38.27
N ASN A 607 -24.88 10.08 -37.53
CA ASN A 607 -24.81 10.02 -36.05
C ASN A 607 -23.42 9.75 -35.50
N MET A 608 -22.32 9.86 -36.26
CA MET A 608 -20.96 9.61 -35.78
C MET A 608 -20.58 10.38 -34.52
N GLY A 609 -21.06 11.59 -34.34
CA GLY A 609 -20.79 12.42 -33.17
C GLY A 609 -21.30 11.87 -31.83
N ASN A 610 -22.00 10.72 -31.84
CA ASN A 610 -22.57 10.10 -30.63
C ASN A 610 -22.02 8.70 -30.34
N SER A 611 -21.13 8.14 -31.18
CA SER A 611 -20.55 6.84 -30.90
C SER A 611 -19.18 6.98 -30.25
N SER A 612 -18.97 6.23 -29.17
CA SER A 612 -17.69 6.18 -28.47
C SER A 612 -17.40 4.76 -27.99
N ILE A 613 -16.12 4.45 -27.89
CA ILE A 613 -15.63 3.18 -27.33
C ILE A 613 -14.64 3.52 -26.23
N ALA A 614 -14.89 3.06 -25.03
CA ALA A 614 -13.93 3.10 -23.93
C ALA A 614 -13.13 1.80 -23.92
N LEU A 615 -11.82 1.89 -23.96
CA LEU A 615 -10.87 0.77 -23.96
C LEU A 615 -9.89 0.94 -22.80
N THR A 616 -9.81 -0.05 -21.93
CA THR A 616 -8.81 -0.06 -20.85
C THR A 616 -7.55 -0.75 -21.34
N ILE A 617 -6.43 -0.02 -21.31
CA ILE A 617 -5.10 -0.45 -21.72
C ILE A 617 -4.19 -0.26 -20.52
N GLY A 618 -3.74 -1.35 -19.92
CA GLY A 618 -3.04 -1.28 -18.63
C GLY A 618 -3.96 -0.70 -17.56
N GLN A 619 -3.54 0.40 -16.95
CA GLN A 619 -4.34 1.14 -15.95
C GLN A 619 -5.08 2.35 -16.55
N LEU A 620 -4.89 2.65 -17.82
CA LEU A 620 -5.49 3.78 -18.50
C LEU A 620 -6.77 3.38 -19.24
N THR A 621 -7.75 4.27 -19.22
CA THR A 621 -8.94 4.12 -20.06
C THR A 621 -8.93 5.19 -21.16
N TYR A 622 -8.83 4.74 -22.40
CA TYR A 622 -8.95 5.58 -23.58
C TYR A 622 -10.39 5.57 -24.08
N ASN A 623 -10.97 6.73 -24.28
CA ASN A 623 -12.28 6.88 -24.91
C ASN A 623 -12.11 7.42 -26.32
N ILE A 624 -12.42 6.59 -27.31
CA ILE A 624 -12.29 6.93 -28.73
C ILE A 624 -13.67 7.30 -29.23
N THR A 625 -13.84 8.54 -29.68
CA THR A 625 -15.14 9.08 -30.12
C THR A 625 -15.10 9.43 -31.59
N GLY A 626 -16.19 9.07 -32.31
CA GLY A 626 -16.39 9.55 -33.69
C GLY A 626 -16.67 11.05 -33.70
N THR A 627 -16.16 11.75 -34.72
CA THR A 627 -16.47 13.17 -34.97
C THR A 627 -17.62 13.31 -35.98
N SER A 628 -18.21 14.50 -36.08
CA SER A 628 -19.24 14.79 -37.10
C SER A 628 -18.69 14.77 -38.53
N THR A 629 -17.38 14.78 -38.69
CA THR A 629 -16.70 14.66 -39.97
C THR A 629 -16.40 13.18 -40.20
N ILE A 630 -16.85 12.64 -41.30
CA ILE A 630 -16.58 11.26 -41.74
C ILE A 630 -15.05 11.06 -41.76
N ASN A 631 -14.58 9.97 -41.15
CA ASN A 631 -13.17 9.53 -41.10
C ASN A 631 -12.26 10.23 -40.12
N GLN A 632 -12.80 10.97 -39.16
CA GLN A 632 -12.02 11.50 -38.04
C GLN A 632 -12.50 10.90 -36.72
N THR A 633 -11.56 10.70 -35.81
CA THR A 633 -11.85 10.25 -34.44
C THR A 633 -11.05 11.08 -33.46
N THR A 634 -11.64 11.34 -32.30
CA THR A 634 -10.97 12.01 -31.20
C THR A 634 -10.69 11.01 -30.09
N LEU A 635 -9.44 10.99 -29.64
CA LEU A 635 -8.99 10.16 -28.53
C LEU A 635 -8.97 11.01 -27.26
N TYR A 636 -9.63 10.51 -26.24
CA TYR A 636 -9.62 11.05 -24.87
C TYR A 636 -9.04 10.02 -23.91
N LEU A 637 -8.39 10.49 -22.86
CA LEU A 637 -8.26 9.73 -21.62
C LEU A 637 -9.49 9.97 -20.76
N GLN A 638 -9.83 8.99 -19.95
CA GLN A 638 -10.86 9.14 -18.91
C GLN A 638 -10.22 9.12 -17.53
N ASP A 639 -10.76 9.96 -16.65
CA ASP A 639 -10.47 9.89 -15.22
C ASP A 639 -11.03 8.58 -14.60
N VAL A 640 -10.73 8.34 -13.32
CA VAL A 640 -11.27 7.17 -12.59
C VAL A 640 -12.80 7.17 -12.46
N GLY A 641 -13.46 8.30 -12.66
CA GLY A 641 -14.91 8.46 -12.69
C GLY A 641 -15.55 8.19 -14.07
N GLY A 642 -14.74 7.98 -15.11
CA GLY A 642 -15.18 7.75 -16.49
C GLY A 642 -15.49 9.04 -17.26
N THR A 643 -15.00 10.20 -16.77
CA THR A 643 -15.14 11.50 -17.46
C THR A 643 -13.96 11.72 -18.41
N ASN A 644 -14.22 12.26 -19.60
CA ASN A 644 -13.15 12.59 -20.53
C ASN A 644 -12.31 13.76 -20.01
N ILE A 645 -11.01 13.63 -20.05
CA ILE A 645 -10.06 14.69 -19.73
C ILE A 645 -9.94 15.62 -20.94
N ASP A 646 -10.46 16.83 -20.83
CA ASP A 646 -10.49 17.83 -21.92
C ASP A 646 -9.29 18.78 -21.91
N SER A 647 -8.40 18.68 -20.91
CA SER A 647 -7.23 19.53 -20.73
C SER A 647 -5.93 18.79 -21.06
N PRO A 648 -4.83 19.50 -21.36
CA PRO A 648 -3.50 18.87 -21.35
C PRO A 648 -3.21 18.21 -20.02
N ALA A 649 -2.61 17.04 -20.09
CA ALA A 649 -2.21 16.25 -18.93
C ALA A 649 -0.86 15.57 -19.16
N LEU A 650 -0.28 15.06 -18.10
CA LEU A 650 0.90 14.21 -18.11
C LEU A 650 0.48 12.80 -17.71
N ILE A 651 0.78 11.85 -18.56
CA ILE A 651 0.63 10.42 -18.25
C ILE A 651 1.98 9.95 -17.70
N ILE A 652 1.97 9.34 -16.53
CA ILE A 652 3.17 8.81 -15.89
C ILE A 652 2.97 7.32 -15.67
N PHE A 653 3.89 6.53 -16.21
CA PHE A 653 3.92 5.10 -16.01
C PHE A 653 5.12 4.74 -15.14
N GLU A 654 4.87 3.91 -14.13
CA GLU A 654 5.93 3.26 -13.39
C GLU A 654 6.42 2.06 -14.21
N GLU A 655 7.73 1.96 -14.44
CA GLU A 655 8.26 0.84 -15.19
C GLU A 655 8.18 -0.44 -14.37
N LYS A 656 7.87 -1.52 -15.07
CA LYS A 656 7.83 -2.87 -14.59
C LYS A 656 9.00 -3.63 -15.20
N ASP A 657 9.92 -4.11 -14.37
CA ASP A 657 11.00 -4.97 -14.85
C ASP A 657 10.49 -6.34 -15.32
N ASP A 658 11.35 -7.13 -15.97
CA ASP A 658 11.04 -8.49 -16.46
C ASP A 658 10.54 -9.44 -15.35
N ASN A 659 10.71 -9.11 -14.08
CA ASN A 659 10.26 -9.86 -12.92
C ASN A 659 8.97 -9.30 -12.28
N ASN A 660 8.32 -8.34 -12.89
CA ASN A 660 7.21 -7.57 -12.34
C ASN A 660 7.57 -6.80 -11.05
N VAL A 661 8.79 -6.32 -10.94
CA VAL A 661 9.22 -5.42 -9.88
C VAL A 661 9.10 -3.99 -10.40
N TYR A 662 8.30 -3.18 -9.72
CA TYR A 662 8.14 -1.78 -10.07
C TYR A 662 9.23 -0.94 -9.41
N GLU A 663 9.75 0.04 -10.14
CA GLU A 663 10.64 1.04 -9.57
C GLU A 663 9.91 1.89 -8.54
N ALA A 664 10.64 2.41 -7.57
CA ALA A 664 10.06 3.22 -6.51
C ALA A 664 9.91 4.69 -6.98
N LEU A 665 8.80 4.98 -7.63
CA LEU A 665 8.46 6.30 -8.17
C LEU A 665 7.70 7.14 -7.14
N ILE A 666 8.05 8.43 -7.05
CA ILE A 666 7.27 9.47 -6.38
C ILE A 666 6.90 10.55 -7.38
N VAL A 667 5.62 10.86 -7.48
CA VAL A 667 5.13 12.04 -8.18
C VAL A 667 4.83 13.12 -7.15
N LYS A 668 5.54 14.23 -7.23
CA LYS A 668 5.34 15.41 -6.37
C LYS A 668 4.55 16.46 -7.12
N LEU A 669 3.51 16.98 -6.48
CA LEU A 669 2.72 18.10 -6.97
C LEU A 669 3.08 19.32 -6.12
N GLU A 670 3.48 20.41 -6.75
CA GLU A 670 3.92 21.62 -6.06
C GLU A 670 3.13 22.87 -6.56
N ASN A 671 3.12 23.91 -5.73
CA ASN A 671 2.54 25.23 -6.06
C ASN A 671 1.04 25.18 -6.41
N GLY A 672 0.26 24.32 -5.75
CA GLY A 672 -1.20 24.29 -5.94
C GLY A 672 -1.65 23.53 -7.18
N VAL A 673 -0.81 22.63 -7.70
CA VAL A 673 -1.22 21.63 -8.69
C VAL A 673 -2.10 20.62 -7.98
N ASP A 674 -3.31 20.42 -8.50
CA ASP A 674 -4.19 19.34 -8.05
C ASP A 674 -4.00 18.11 -8.95
N ALA A 675 -4.07 16.93 -8.35
CA ALA A 675 -4.14 15.67 -9.07
C ALA A 675 -5.59 15.20 -9.10
N ASP A 676 -6.10 14.93 -10.31
CA ASP A 676 -7.37 14.25 -10.53
C ASP A 676 -7.13 12.76 -10.82
#